data_0dc31f2a94de9e8e5d11ef694b7bac33
#
_entry.id   0dc31f2a94de9e8e5d11ef694b7bac33
#
_cell.length_a   1.000
_cell.length_b   1.000
_cell.length_c   1.000
_cell.angle_alpha   90.00
_cell.angle_beta   90.00
_cell.angle_gamma   90.00
#
_symmetry.space_group_name_H-M   'P 1'
#
loop_
_entity.id
_entity.type
_entity.pdbx_description
1 polymer ?
#
loop_
_entity_poly.entity_id
_entity_poly.type
_entity_poly.pdbx_seq_one_letter_code
_entity_poly.pdbx_strand_id
1 'polypeptide(L)'
;MAAARWIDAHTPTLSVVDSRGLAVRNVAYCRHPLNTSVDTRITRNHFDPAGRLFASWDPRLWGTKPNLENTFDLQGRALLVKSVDAGWQLSLLDQAETTCSFWDGRGSQRHTEFDELQRPITVTEQMAGEPARVSDRFTYGAGGDELAIHNQCGQLIRHDHPVGSRRLCEYGVGGLLLSERLRFLRDLEPPDWSSAFAEAGLEDEMFETTQQYGPLGAMHRQTDAMDNVRSFAYDRAGQLLDVRLKLSGSLEEPRLLVSDIRYDALGRGVSERAGNGASTRARYAEENGRLLQLQSCDADGQTLQDFNYAYDPVGNITSIEDQAQLTRYFNNQRIDPVCCYAYDSLYQLIEATGSEVSQPSYGPALPSWQTTPLDPSQLRNYIQTFNYDAAGNLQTRHHSGTETFEMFTSPDSNRSVADKECLADGFDANGNQLELLRGQKMSWDIRNQLSRVTLVRREDGPDDTECYCYDSPGHRLRKVRLTQTASRTLRAEVRYLPGVEIHRDAATGEARHVISVEAGRSQVRALHWVTKLPRDVRNDQLRFCLSNHLNSSTLELDDQGGVLSREVYYAFGGTALWAGAGETEGKYKTIRYSGKERDATGLYYYGYRYYAPWLQRWVSADPLGRVNGLNIYCFVGGQPVSIFDIDGRYYQWRDDSIEQQVLSHGDRILGRGLNEFSNVERSSVLGSLERNIGRYSDARNMLEEYQEESEHILNDFLGPEYEAVIDGVVEGWESTRNMMIGYQGDFGNSRFVKIEVPDGSDSMAHVYVEDRVGRVFLNKNFIVDGVNLDINLAHEYSSSR
;
A
#
# COMPACT_ATOMS: atom_id res chain seq x y z
N MET A 1 -20.83 -30.61 25.66
CA MET A 1 -19.96 -30.21 24.54
C MET A 1 -18.73 -29.55 25.14
N ALA A 2 -17.54 -30.11 24.97
CA ALA A 2 -16.32 -29.42 25.36
C ALA A 2 -16.24 -28.15 24.52
N ALA A 3 -16.06 -26.99 25.16
CA ALA A 3 -15.84 -25.73 24.43
C ALA A 3 -14.70 -25.95 23.46
N ALA A 4 -14.92 -25.66 22.18
CA ALA A 4 -13.88 -25.72 21.16
C ALA A 4 -12.73 -24.82 21.63
N ARG A 5 -11.57 -25.41 21.92
CA ARG A 5 -10.37 -24.64 22.27
C ARG A 5 -9.90 -23.92 21.01
N TRP A 6 -9.75 -22.61 21.08
CA TRP A 6 -9.16 -21.84 20.00
C TRP A 6 -7.75 -22.35 19.71
N ILE A 7 -7.34 -22.32 18.45
CA ILE A 7 -6.05 -22.87 17.98
C ILE A 7 -4.86 -22.16 18.66
N ASP A 8 -4.99 -20.89 18.94
CA ASP A 8 -4.00 -20.02 19.62
C ASP A 8 -4.05 -20.09 21.16
N ALA A 9 -4.98 -20.86 21.73
CA ALA A 9 -5.05 -21.03 23.18
C ALA A 9 -3.74 -21.62 23.76
N HIS A 10 -3.14 -20.94 24.73
CA HIS A 10 -1.85 -21.33 25.35
C HIS A 10 -0.63 -21.31 24.40
N THR A 11 -0.64 -20.45 23.39
CA THR A 11 0.50 -20.18 22.51
C THR A 11 0.88 -18.70 22.54
N PRO A 12 1.32 -18.16 23.69
CA PRO A 12 1.68 -16.75 23.80
C PRO A 12 2.93 -16.44 22.99
N THR A 13 3.04 -15.21 22.50
CA THR A 13 4.32 -14.68 22.02
C THR A 13 5.11 -14.14 23.21
N LEU A 14 6.37 -14.54 23.35
CA LEU A 14 7.25 -14.12 24.44
C LEU A 14 8.38 -13.25 23.90
N SER A 15 8.55 -12.06 24.43
CA SER A 15 9.72 -11.23 24.18
C SER A 15 10.70 -11.37 25.33
N VAL A 16 11.93 -11.80 25.01
CA VAL A 16 13.02 -11.94 25.99
C VAL A 16 13.95 -10.75 25.82
N VAL A 17 14.13 -10.00 26.89
CA VAL A 17 15.01 -8.82 26.90
C VAL A 17 16.30 -9.07 27.66
N ASP A 18 17.36 -8.36 27.31
CA ASP A 18 18.61 -8.33 28.07
C ASP A 18 18.52 -7.32 29.24
N SER A 19 19.60 -7.18 29.98
CA SER A 19 19.65 -6.25 31.14
C SER A 19 19.48 -4.76 30.78
N ARG A 20 19.56 -4.43 29.48
CA ARG A 20 19.36 -3.07 28.94
C ARG A 20 17.94 -2.86 28.44
N GLY A 21 17.05 -3.87 28.53
CA GLY A 21 15.70 -3.85 28.00
C GLY A 21 15.59 -4.11 26.49
N LEU A 22 16.67 -4.56 25.84
CA LEU A 22 16.66 -4.83 24.39
C LEU A 22 16.13 -6.24 24.10
N ALA A 23 15.19 -6.37 23.17
CA ALA A 23 14.54 -7.63 22.80
C ALA A 23 15.51 -8.54 22.04
N VAL A 24 16.23 -9.42 22.74
CA VAL A 24 17.21 -10.34 22.18
C VAL A 24 16.60 -11.60 21.57
N ARG A 25 15.36 -11.96 21.96
CA ARG A 25 14.63 -13.09 21.38
C ARG A 25 13.14 -12.80 21.35
N ASN A 26 12.47 -13.15 20.26
CA ASN A 26 11.03 -13.28 20.19
C ASN A 26 10.70 -14.76 19.98
N VAL A 27 9.92 -15.33 20.90
CA VAL A 27 9.52 -16.74 20.89
C VAL A 27 8.05 -16.81 20.52
N ALA A 28 7.73 -17.45 19.40
CA ALA A 28 6.38 -17.73 18.96
C ALA A 28 6.14 -19.25 18.97
N TYR A 29 4.93 -19.65 19.31
CA TYR A 29 4.53 -21.04 19.42
C TYR A 29 3.53 -21.36 18.31
N CYS A 30 3.99 -22.06 17.26
CA CYS A 30 3.17 -22.45 16.14
C CYS A 30 2.45 -23.77 16.44
N ARG A 31 1.13 -23.76 16.36
CA ARG A 31 0.28 -24.95 16.40
C ARG A 31 -0.54 -25.03 15.12
N HIS A 32 -0.43 -26.13 14.43
CA HIS A 32 -1.28 -26.46 13.30
C HIS A 32 -2.47 -27.29 13.76
N PRO A 33 -3.71 -27.06 13.26
CA PRO A 33 -4.92 -27.81 13.69
C PRO A 33 -4.80 -29.32 13.56
N LEU A 34 -4.08 -29.81 12.55
CA LEU A 34 -3.85 -31.24 12.32
C LEU A 34 -2.72 -31.86 13.15
N ASN A 35 -1.96 -31.01 13.88
CA ASN A 35 -0.83 -31.47 14.67
C ASN A 35 -0.98 -31.01 16.14
N THR A 36 -0.96 -31.94 17.06
CA THR A 36 -1.06 -31.65 18.51
C THR A 36 0.25 -31.09 19.11
N SER A 37 1.38 -31.27 18.42
CA SER A 37 2.67 -30.72 18.85
C SER A 37 2.76 -29.22 18.56
N VAL A 38 3.36 -28.48 19.47
CA VAL A 38 3.63 -27.05 19.29
C VAL A 38 5.08 -26.91 18.82
N ASP A 39 5.24 -26.23 17.67
CA ASP A 39 6.55 -25.87 17.12
C ASP A 39 7.00 -24.52 17.69
N THR A 40 8.18 -24.47 18.29
CA THR A 40 8.73 -23.26 18.90
C THR A 40 9.62 -22.53 17.92
N ARG A 41 9.18 -21.35 17.49
CA ARG A 41 9.87 -20.49 16.52
C ARG A 41 10.53 -19.32 17.24
N ILE A 42 11.86 -19.23 17.15
CA ILE A 42 12.65 -18.23 17.88
C ILE A 42 13.38 -17.33 16.91
N THR A 43 12.94 -16.08 16.81
CA THR A 43 13.70 -15.01 16.16
C THR A 43 14.71 -14.43 17.16
N ARG A 44 15.96 -14.23 16.74
CA ARG A 44 17.04 -13.76 17.61
C ARG A 44 17.64 -12.47 17.09
N ASN A 45 17.93 -11.57 18.00
CA ASN A 45 18.56 -10.29 17.72
C ASN A 45 19.84 -10.16 18.54
N HIS A 46 20.89 -9.68 17.91
CA HIS A 46 22.13 -9.28 18.57
C HIS A 46 22.28 -7.77 18.50
N PHE A 47 22.57 -7.19 19.64
CA PHE A 47 22.81 -5.75 19.76
C PHE A 47 24.28 -5.52 20.11
N ASP A 48 24.84 -4.45 19.58
CA ASP A 48 26.18 -4.01 19.91
C ASP A 48 26.24 -3.39 21.35
N PRO A 49 27.41 -3.03 21.85
CA PRO A 49 27.53 -2.40 23.19
C PRO A 49 26.76 -1.09 23.31
N ALA A 50 26.52 -0.36 22.21
CA ALA A 50 25.73 0.88 22.19
C ALA A 50 24.21 0.63 22.09
N GLY A 51 23.76 -0.63 22.05
CA GLY A 51 22.34 -0.97 21.97
C GLY A 51 21.75 -0.94 20.56
N ARG A 52 22.59 -0.87 19.50
CA ARG A 52 22.14 -0.85 18.12
C ARG A 52 22.00 -2.27 17.60
N LEU A 53 20.95 -2.54 16.81
CA LEU A 53 20.70 -3.88 16.26
C LEU A 53 21.77 -4.27 15.22
N PHE A 54 22.72 -5.08 15.65
CA PHE A 54 23.85 -5.53 14.83
C PHE A 54 23.43 -6.65 13.87
N ALA A 55 22.70 -7.67 14.34
CA ALA A 55 22.31 -8.81 13.52
C ALA A 55 21.00 -9.46 13.98
N SER A 56 20.27 -10.06 13.02
CA SER A 56 19.02 -10.77 13.29
C SER A 56 18.99 -12.12 12.57
N TRP A 57 18.37 -13.12 13.20
CA TRP A 57 18.16 -14.47 12.65
C TRP A 57 16.72 -14.89 12.78
N ASP A 58 16.17 -15.44 11.71
CA ASP A 58 14.94 -16.21 11.75
C ASP A 58 15.17 -17.60 12.39
N PRO A 59 14.09 -18.34 12.70
CA PRO A 59 14.24 -19.65 13.35
C PRO A 59 15.07 -20.69 12.56
N ARG A 60 15.13 -20.59 11.22
CA ARG A 60 15.85 -21.55 10.36
C ARG A 60 17.35 -21.27 10.32
N LEU A 61 17.72 -19.99 10.31
CA LEU A 61 19.11 -19.57 10.04
C LEU A 61 19.97 -19.44 11.30
N TRP A 62 19.43 -19.72 12.50
CA TRP A 62 20.20 -19.66 13.73
C TRP A 62 21.37 -20.66 13.71
N GLY A 63 22.59 -20.17 14.00
CA GLY A 63 23.83 -20.96 13.97
C GLY A 63 24.50 -20.95 12.60
N THR A 64 23.94 -20.29 11.59
CA THR A 64 24.50 -20.07 10.28
C THR A 64 24.72 -18.57 10.03
N LYS A 65 24.30 -18.05 8.87
CA LYS A 65 24.35 -16.62 8.56
C LYS A 65 23.13 -15.88 9.15
N PRO A 66 23.30 -14.64 9.64
CA PRO A 66 22.16 -13.81 10.00
C PRO A 66 21.33 -13.43 8.74
N ASN A 67 20.01 -13.30 8.90
CA ASN A 67 19.16 -12.73 7.84
C ASN A 67 19.55 -11.30 7.53
N LEU A 68 19.96 -10.56 8.57
CA LEU A 68 20.35 -9.16 8.49
C LEU A 68 21.58 -8.91 9.37
N GLU A 69 22.54 -8.15 8.84
CA GLU A 69 23.72 -7.64 9.55
C GLU A 69 23.89 -6.14 9.21
N ASN A 70 24.04 -5.30 10.22
CA ASN A 70 24.19 -3.85 10.07
C ASN A 70 25.58 -3.39 10.54
N THR A 71 26.17 -2.45 9.82
CA THR A 71 27.33 -1.66 10.25
C THR A 71 26.91 -0.22 10.37
N PHE A 72 27.25 0.41 11.49
CA PHE A 72 26.81 1.75 11.84
C PHE A 72 27.95 2.75 11.78
N ASP A 73 27.63 4.03 11.53
CA ASP A 73 28.53 5.15 11.77
C ASP A 73 28.63 5.48 13.27
N LEU A 74 29.41 6.53 13.60
CA LEU A 74 29.59 6.96 14.98
C LEU A 74 28.34 7.58 15.60
N GLN A 75 27.40 8.04 14.78
CA GLN A 75 26.11 8.60 15.22
C GLN A 75 25.01 7.53 15.37
N GLY A 76 25.31 6.28 14.98
CA GLY A 76 24.37 5.17 15.09
C GLY A 76 23.48 4.94 13.86
N ARG A 77 23.78 5.62 12.74
CA ARG A 77 23.07 5.42 11.48
C ARG A 77 23.63 4.21 10.74
N ALA A 78 22.76 3.39 10.14
CA ALA A 78 23.19 2.25 9.35
C ALA A 78 23.84 2.70 8.04
N LEU A 79 25.12 2.37 7.85
CA LEU A 79 25.87 2.61 6.61
C LEU A 79 25.83 1.40 5.69
N LEU A 80 26.16 0.22 6.21
CA LEU A 80 26.18 -1.02 5.47
C LEU A 80 25.14 -1.97 6.05
N VAL A 81 24.21 -2.39 5.20
CA VAL A 81 23.21 -3.40 5.49
C VAL A 81 23.52 -4.63 4.65
N LYS A 82 23.69 -5.78 5.27
CA LYS A 82 23.85 -7.07 4.58
C LYS A 82 22.63 -7.93 4.86
N SER A 83 21.95 -8.35 3.82
CA SER A 83 20.81 -9.27 3.88
C SER A 83 21.10 -10.53 3.08
N VAL A 84 20.71 -11.69 3.60
CA VAL A 84 20.78 -12.95 2.83
C VAL A 84 19.80 -12.96 1.66
N ASP A 85 18.76 -12.14 1.75
CA ASP A 85 17.69 -12.03 0.77
C ASP A 85 17.96 -10.93 -0.26
N ALA A 86 18.26 -9.70 0.20
CA ALA A 86 18.43 -8.50 -0.63
C ALA A 86 19.90 -8.14 -0.94
N GLY A 87 20.86 -8.99 -0.57
CA GLY A 87 22.27 -8.70 -0.75
C GLY A 87 22.79 -7.62 0.20
N TRP A 88 23.88 -6.94 -0.19
CA TRP A 88 24.43 -5.85 0.61
C TRP A 88 24.13 -4.50 -0.03
N GLN A 89 23.93 -3.48 0.80
CA GLN A 89 23.70 -2.10 0.44
C GLN A 89 24.55 -1.20 1.32
N LEU A 90 25.30 -0.29 0.71
CA LEU A 90 26.12 0.71 1.39
C LEU A 90 25.59 2.10 1.04
N SER A 91 25.30 2.91 2.05
CA SER A 91 24.88 4.30 1.90
C SER A 91 25.86 5.21 2.62
N LEU A 92 26.30 6.27 1.95
CA LEU A 92 26.97 7.40 2.62
C LEU A 92 25.96 8.52 2.78
N LEU A 93 25.90 9.05 3.99
CA LEU A 93 24.99 10.13 4.37
C LEU A 93 25.78 11.44 4.51
N ASP A 94 25.16 12.54 4.15
CA ASP A 94 25.69 13.88 4.42
C ASP A 94 25.38 14.33 5.86
N GLN A 95 25.64 15.61 6.16
CA GLN A 95 25.37 16.19 7.49
C GLN A 95 23.87 16.34 7.80
N ALA A 96 23.03 16.41 6.76
CA ALA A 96 21.56 16.49 6.87
C ALA A 96 20.90 15.08 6.88
N GLU A 97 21.71 14.01 7.03
CA GLU A 97 21.28 12.60 7.00
C GLU A 97 20.72 12.14 5.64
N THR A 98 20.95 12.94 4.59
CA THR A 98 20.50 12.58 3.23
C THR A 98 21.54 11.68 2.56
N THR A 99 21.07 10.64 1.85
CA THR A 99 21.98 9.73 1.13
C THR A 99 22.62 10.45 -0.05
N CYS A 100 23.92 10.71 0.02
CA CYS A 100 24.68 11.31 -1.09
C CYS A 100 25.31 10.28 -2.02
N SER A 101 25.59 9.07 -1.53
CA SER A 101 26.13 7.98 -2.36
C SER A 101 25.61 6.64 -1.90
N PHE A 102 25.36 5.75 -2.86
CA PHE A 102 24.79 4.42 -2.64
C PHE A 102 25.46 3.39 -3.54
N TRP A 103 25.70 2.19 -3.01
CA TRP A 103 26.19 1.00 -3.73
C TRP A 103 25.44 -0.25 -3.29
N ASP A 104 25.34 -1.23 -4.17
CA ASP A 104 24.66 -2.49 -3.88
C ASP A 104 25.39 -3.74 -4.41
N GLY A 105 24.80 -4.92 -4.11
CA GLY A 105 25.37 -6.23 -4.45
C GLY A 105 25.46 -6.51 -5.95
N ARG A 106 24.68 -5.81 -6.81
CA ARG A 106 24.77 -5.91 -8.27
C ARG A 106 25.89 -5.04 -8.85
N GLY A 107 26.58 -4.26 -8.00
CA GLY A 107 27.56 -3.28 -8.42
C GLY A 107 26.93 -1.99 -8.98
N SER A 108 25.67 -1.76 -8.68
CA SER A 108 25.01 -0.49 -8.98
C SER A 108 25.56 0.60 -8.08
N GLN A 109 25.70 1.81 -8.63
CA GLN A 109 26.15 2.99 -7.93
C GLN A 109 25.20 4.14 -8.21
N ARG A 110 24.89 4.93 -7.18
CA ARG A 110 24.11 6.15 -7.31
C ARG A 110 24.79 7.26 -6.49
N HIS A 111 24.95 8.42 -7.10
CA HIS A 111 25.48 9.62 -6.45
C HIS A 111 24.51 10.78 -6.67
N THR A 112 24.16 11.47 -5.58
CA THR A 112 23.27 12.64 -5.61
C THR A 112 24.07 13.87 -5.27
N GLU A 113 24.02 14.88 -6.13
CA GLU A 113 24.60 16.21 -5.88
C GLU A 113 23.51 17.15 -5.37
N PHE A 114 23.88 18.02 -4.45
CA PHE A 114 22.98 18.96 -3.79
C PHE A 114 23.46 20.40 -4.01
N ASP A 115 22.54 21.35 -3.99
CA ASP A 115 22.83 22.77 -3.97
C ASP A 115 23.20 23.24 -2.54
N GLU A 116 23.49 24.56 -2.39
CA GLU A 116 23.84 25.16 -1.10
C GLU A 116 22.67 25.10 -0.08
N LEU A 117 21.44 24.90 -0.52
CA LEU A 117 20.24 24.72 0.31
C LEU A 117 19.93 23.24 0.59
N GLN A 118 20.87 22.33 0.30
CA GLN A 118 20.72 20.89 0.47
C GLN A 118 19.57 20.26 -0.36
N ARG A 119 19.21 20.88 -1.50
CA ARG A 119 18.23 20.34 -2.42
C ARG A 119 18.95 19.54 -3.53
N PRO A 120 18.46 18.36 -3.94
CA PRO A 120 19.10 17.56 -4.99
C PRO A 120 19.05 18.30 -6.33
N ILE A 121 20.18 18.37 -7.01
CA ILE A 121 20.29 18.98 -8.36
C ILE A 121 20.51 17.94 -9.45
N THR A 122 21.30 16.90 -9.16
CA THR A 122 21.50 15.79 -10.10
C THR A 122 21.57 14.46 -9.37
N VAL A 123 21.10 13.38 -10.03
CA VAL A 123 21.34 12.00 -9.63
C VAL A 123 22.10 11.32 -10.76
N THR A 124 23.31 10.87 -10.45
CA THR A 124 24.14 10.09 -11.37
C THR A 124 24.05 8.61 -10.99
N GLU A 125 23.72 7.77 -11.96
CA GLU A 125 23.59 6.32 -11.81
C GLU A 125 24.57 5.58 -12.72
N GLN A 126 25.12 4.45 -12.21
CA GLN A 126 26.01 3.59 -12.95
C GLN A 126 25.74 2.12 -12.62
N MET A 127 25.46 1.30 -13.63
CA MET A 127 25.44 -0.15 -13.53
C MET A 127 26.85 -0.72 -13.71
N ALA A 128 27.14 -1.86 -13.09
CA ALA A 128 28.43 -2.51 -13.29
C ALA A 128 28.73 -2.78 -14.77
N GLY A 129 29.87 -2.25 -15.23
CA GLY A 129 30.31 -2.38 -16.64
C GLY A 129 29.69 -1.37 -17.60
N GLU A 130 28.78 -0.50 -17.18
CA GLU A 130 28.19 0.55 -17.98
C GLU A 130 28.78 1.93 -17.63
N PRO A 131 28.73 2.91 -18.53
CA PRO A 131 29.11 4.27 -18.22
C PRO A 131 28.12 4.90 -17.25
N ALA A 132 28.65 5.80 -16.39
CA ALA A 132 27.81 6.63 -15.53
C ALA A 132 26.95 7.58 -16.39
N ARG A 133 25.70 7.82 -15.97
CA ARG A 133 24.78 8.74 -16.60
C ARG A 133 24.03 9.58 -15.56
N VAL A 134 23.70 10.81 -15.88
CA VAL A 134 22.78 11.63 -15.10
C VAL A 134 21.35 11.15 -15.41
N SER A 135 20.75 10.42 -14.49
CA SER A 135 19.40 9.85 -14.62
C SER A 135 18.31 10.87 -14.27
N ASP A 136 18.59 11.76 -13.29
CA ASP A 136 17.67 12.80 -12.87
C ASP A 136 18.38 14.14 -12.79
N ARG A 137 17.66 15.20 -13.19
CA ARG A 137 18.11 16.59 -13.08
C ARG A 137 16.95 17.43 -12.55
N PHE A 138 17.21 18.17 -11.48
CA PHE A 138 16.24 19.04 -10.83
C PHE A 138 16.63 20.50 -11.03
N THR A 139 15.64 21.35 -11.34
CA THR A 139 15.83 22.79 -11.47
C THR A 139 14.85 23.49 -10.56
N TYR A 140 15.37 24.41 -9.75
CA TYR A 140 14.58 25.20 -8.80
C TYR A 140 14.44 26.63 -9.27
N GLY A 141 13.31 27.27 -8.92
CA GLY A 141 13.06 28.66 -9.24
C GLY A 141 14.01 29.57 -8.48
N ALA A 142 14.69 30.46 -9.23
CA ALA A 142 15.48 31.53 -8.63
C ALA A 142 14.58 32.65 -8.08
N GLY A 143 15.14 33.63 -7.37
CA GLY A 143 14.42 34.84 -6.99
C GLY A 143 14.19 35.72 -8.23
N GLY A 144 13.01 36.35 -8.32
CA GLY A 144 12.67 37.26 -9.42
C GLY A 144 11.19 37.38 -9.66
N ASP A 145 10.73 38.53 -10.15
CA ASP A 145 9.31 38.85 -10.33
C ASP A 145 8.61 37.89 -11.30
N GLU A 146 9.32 37.45 -12.34
CA GLU A 146 8.76 36.52 -13.34
C GLU A 146 8.38 35.15 -12.73
N LEU A 147 9.12 34.66 -11.75
CA LEU A 147 8.85 33.42 -11.05
C LEU A 147 7.91 33.63 -9.84
N ALA A 148 7.98 34.80 -9.23
CA ALA A 148 7.18 35.15 -8.07
C ALA A 148 5.67 35.22 -8.40
N ILE A 149 5.28 35.68 -9.60
CA ILE A 149 3.87 35.71 -10.04
C ILE A 149 3.25 34.32 -10.16
N HIS A 150 4.06 33.26 -10.28
CA HIS A 150 3.68 31.86 -10.32
C HIS A 150 3.99 31.09 -9.02
N ASN A 151 4.38 31.81 -7.97
CA ASN A 151 4.84 31.25 -6.68
C ASN A 151 5.95 30.19 -6.83
N GLN A 152 6.82 30.32 -7.84
CA GLN A 152 7.86 29.35 -8.17
C GLN A 152 9.21 29.63 -7.47
N CYS A 153 9.37 30.78 -6.80
CA CYS A 153 10.64 31.11 -6.12
C CYS A 153 10.98 30.05 -5.06
N GLY A 154 12.14 29.41 -5.21
CA GLY A 154 12.60 28.33 -4.33
C GLY A 154 11.94 26.97 -4.58
N GLN A 155 10.87 26.89 -5.34
CA GLN A 155 10.16 25.63 -5.66
C GLN A 155 10.86 24.88 -6.79
N LEU A 156 10.62 23.55 -6.88
CA LEU A 156 11.02 22.72 -8.01
C LEU A 156 10.21 23.15 -9.25
N ILE A 157 10.87 23.61 -10.31
CA ILE A 157 10.19 24.04 -11.55
C ILE A 157 10.37 23.07 -12.70
N ARG A 158 11.38 22.19 -12.63
CA ARG A 158 11.61 21.14 -13.63
C ARG A 158 12.29 19.93 -13.01
N HIS A 159 11.80 18.75 -13.37
CA HIS A 159 12.42 17.45 -13.11
C HIS A 159 12.55 16.68 -14.42
N ASP A 160 13.78 16.49 -14.87
CA ASP A 160 14.11 15.57 -15.95
C ASP A 160 14.42 14.20 -15.34
N HIS A 161 13.74 13.15 -15.78
CA HIS A 161 13.74 11.83 -15.18
C HIS A 161 13.84 10.73 -16.25
N PRO A 162 14.01 9.43 -15.89
CA PRO A 162 14.26 8.37 -16.88
C PRO A 162 13.19 8.18 -17.97
N VAL A 163 11.99 8.72 -17.81
CA VAL A 163 10.87 8.56 -18.76
C VAL A 163 10.58 9.83 -19.55
N GLY A 164 11.10 10.98 -19.12
CA GLY A 164 10.80 12.25 -19.74
C GLY A 164 11.20 13.49 -18.95
N SER A 165 10.47 14.57 -19.18
CA SER A 165 10.68 15.85 -18.48
C SER A 165 9.34 16.39 -17.97
N ARG A 166 9.29 16.67 -16.67
CA ARG A 166 8.15 17.26 -15.98
C ARG A 166 8.45 18.70 -15.62
N ARG A 167 7.60 19.63 -16.01
CA ARG A 167 7.65 21.04 -15.65
C ARG A 167 6.52 21.36 -14.70
N LEU A 168 6.83 21.98 -13.57
CA LEU A 168 5.90 22.42 -12.56
C LEU A 168 5.67 23.92 -12.77
N CYS A 169 4.52 24.27 -13.38
CA CYS A 169 4.33 25.56 -14.01
C CYS A 169 3.77 26.60 -13.06
N GLU A 170 2.97 26.19 -12.06
CA GLU A 170 2.30 27.15 -11.18
C GLU A 170 2.03 26.53 -9.81
N TYR A 171 2.24 27.32 -8.77
CA TYR A 171 1.98 26.92 -7.39
C TYR A 171 0.97 27.85 -6.73
N GLY A 172 0.17 27.31 -5.81
CA GLY A 172 -0.66 28.08 -4.91
C GLY A 172 0.18 28.78 -3.82
N VAL A 173 -0.41 29.73 -3.13
CA VAL A 173 0.25 30.45 -2.01
C VAL A 173 0.70 29.47 -0.90
N GLY A 174 -0.01 28.36 -0.70
CA GLY A 174 0.35 27.31 0.25
C GLY A 174 1.35 26.28 -0.29
N GLY A 175 1.99 26.52 -1.45
CA GLY A 175 2.96 25.59 -2.04
C GLY A 175 2.37 24.38 -2.79
N LEU A 176 1.04 24.26 -2.89
CA LEU A 176 0.39 23.19 -3.66
C LEU A 176 0.55 23.43 -5.16
N LEU A 177 0.86 22.38 -5.90
CA LEU A 177 1.03 22.43 -7.35
C LEU A 177 -0.32 22.64 -8.05
N LEU A 178 -0.44 23.71 -8.85
CA LEU A 178 -1.67 24.04 -9.59
C LEU A 178 -1.63 23.63 -11.06
N SER A 179 -0.44 23.61 -11.68
CA SER A 179 -0.28 23.20 -13.08
C SER A 179 1.07 22.52 -13.30
N GLU A 180 1.03 21.44 -14.02
CA GLU A 180 2.22 20.70 -14.47
C GLU A 180 2.11 20.28 -15.92
N ARG A 181 3.28 20.10 -16.58
CA ARG A 181 3.38 19.63 -17.95
C ARG A 181 4.40 18.52 -18.05
N LEU A 182 4.03 17.38 -18.63
CA LEU A 182 4.87 16.23 -18.83
C LEU A 182 5.14 16.03 -20.33
N ARG A 183 6.38 15.73 -20.69
CA ARG A 183 6.79 15.28 -22.02
C ARG A 183 7.51 13.94 -21.88
N PHE A 184 7.10 12.94 -22.65
CA PHE A 184 7.73 11.63 -22.67
C PHE A 184 8.96 11.60 -23.59
N LEU A 185 9.85 10.65 -23.34
CA LEU A 185 10.90 10.27 -24.28
C LEU A 185 10.33 9.43 -25.43
N ARG A 186 10.89 9.58 -26.62
CA ARG A 186 10.54 8.74 -27.79
C ARG A 186 10.99 7.30 -27.57
N ASP A 187 12.18 7.12 -27.03
CA ASP A 187 12.77 5.83 -26.72
C ASP A 187 12.38 5.34 -25.32
N LEU A 188 12.55 4.02 -25.12
CA LEU A 188 12.31 3.40 -23.81
C LEU A 188 13.56 3.38 -22.94
N GLU A 189 14.73 3.57 -23.54
CA GLU A 189 16.00 3.63 -22.82
C GLU A 189 16.17 5.03 -22.19
N PRO A 190 16.51 5.11 -20.90
CA PRO A 190 16.75 6.40 -20.23
C PRO A 190 17.94 7.14 -20.84
N PRO A 191 17.85 8.46 -21.08
CA PRO A 191 18.93 9.25 -21.62
C PRO A 191 19.97 9.58 -20.53
N ASP A 192 21.09 10.17 -20.96
CA ASP A 192 21.98 10.90 -20.08
C ASP A 192 21.61 12.40 -20.11
N TRP A 193 21.00 12.89 -19.02
CA TRP A 193 20.57 14.31 -18.92
C TRP A 193 21.72 15.32 -18.83
N SER A 194 22.98 14.88 -18.69
CA SER A 194 24.15 15.76 -18.86
C SER A 194 24.38 16.13 -20.33
N SER A 195 23.87 15.32 -21.26
CA SER A 195 24.04 15.53 -22.69
C SER A 195 23.13 16.64 -23.20
N ALA A 196 23.68 17.53 -24.03
CA ALA A 196 22.90 18.55 -24.75
C ALA A 196 21.85 17.96 -25.73
N PHE A 197 22.02 16.71 -26.10
CA PHE A 197 21.10 16.00 -27.01
C PHE A 197 19.91 15.32 -26.28
N ALA A 198 19.91 15.25 -24.96
CA ALA A 198 18.85 14.59 -24.19
C ALA A 198 17.46 15.22 -24.46
N GLU A 199 17.39 16.53 -24.59
CA GLU A 199 16.14 17.25 -24.91
C GLU A 199 15.60 16.92 -26.32
N ALA A 200 16.46 16.60 -27.28
CA ALA A 200 16.02 16.18 -28.62
C ALA A 200 15.33 14.80 -28.62
N GLY A 201 15.57 13.99 -27.60
CA GLY A 201 14.89 12.72 -27.36
C GLY A 201 13.45 12.84 -26.87
N LEU A 202 13.02 14.03 -26.43
CA LEU A 202 11.65 14.26 -26.00
C LEU A 202 10.68 14.29 -27.18
N GLU A 203 9.47 13.79 -26.95
CA GLU A 203 8.36 13.92 -27.89
C GLU A 203 7.88 15.38 -27.99
N ASP A 204 7.21 15.73 -29.09
CA ASP A 204 6.62 17.06 -29.26
C ASP A 204 5.30 17.20 -28.46
N GLU A 205 4.60 16.07 -28.24
CA GLU A 205 3.36 15.99 -27.48
C GLU A 205 3.61 16.34 -26.01
N MET A 206 2.80 17.23 -25.47
CA MET A 206 2.91 17.73 -24.12
C MET A 206 1.59 17.52 -23.37
N PHE A 207 1.65 16.96 -22.19
CA PHE A 207 0.51 16.61 -21.35
C PHE A 207 0.42 17.58 -20.17
N GLU A 208 -0.61 18.42 -20.18
CA GLU A 208 -0.83 19.39 -19.10
C GLU A 208 -1.94 18.91 -18.17
N THR A 209 -1.69 18.98 -16.87
CA THR A 209 -2.69 18.72 -15.82
C THR A 209 -2.80 19.96 -14.95
N THR A 210 -4.02 20.40 -14.64
CA THR A 210 -4.28 21.52 -13.74
C THR A 210 -5.14 21.10 -12.57
N GLN A 211 -4.92 21.74 -11.41
CA GLN A 211 -5.57 21.41 -10.14
C GLN A 211 -6.02 22.70 -9.44
N GLN A 212 -7.15 22.61 -8.75
CA GLN A 212 -7.67 23.71 -7.93
C GLN A 212 -7.99 23.16 -6.54
N TYR A 213 -7.50 23.86 -5.53
CA TYR A 213 -7.65 23.48 -4.13
C TYR A 213 -8.50 24.49 -3.37
N GLY A 214 -9.20 24.01 -2.37
CA GLY A 214 -9.90 24.86 -1.40
C GLY A 214 -8.95 25.48 -0.37
N PRO A 215 -9.46 26.35 0.49
CA PRO A 215 -8.65 27.01 1.54
C PRO A 215 -7.98 26.04 2.53
N LEU A 216 -8.53 24.83 2.68
CA LEU A 216 -8.01 23.78 3.57
C LEU A 216 -7.10 22.80 2.83
N GLY A 217 -6.69 23.07 1.59
CA GLY A 217 -5.83 22.20 0.79
C GLY A 217 -6.54 21.03 0.12
N ALA A 218 -7.85 20.84 0.30
CA ALA A 218 -8.63 19.80 -0.38
C ALA A 218 -8.77 20.12 -1.89
N MET A 219 -8.56 19.12 -2.74
CA MET A 219 -8.70 19.26 -4.20
C MET A 219 -10.18 19.38 -4.58
N HIS A 220 -10.58 20.54 -5.12
CA HIS A 220 -11.95 20.77 -5.59
C HIS A 220 -12.14 20.44 -7.07
N ARG A 221 -11.10 20.61 -7.87
CA ARG A 221 -11.18 20.38 -9.31
C ARG A 221 -9.83 19.94 -9.85
N GLN A 222 -9.86 19.00 -10.80
CA GLN A 222 -8.70 18.63 -11.59
C GLN A 222 -9.13 18.56 -13.06
N THR A 223 -8.32 19.17 -13.94
CA THR A 223 -8.42 18.98 -15.39
C THR A 223 -7.23 18.13 -15.81
N ASP A 224 -7.50 16.96 -16.36
CA ASP A 224 -6.46 16.04 -16.81
C ASP A 224 -5.88 16.46 -18.18
N ALA A 225 -4.84 15.75 -18.61
CA ALA A 225 -4.13 16.06 -19.86
C ALA A 225 -4.95 15.85 -21.15
N MET A 226 -6.16 15.30 -21.03
CA MET A 226 -7.11 15.13 -22.16
C MET A 226 -8.34 16.04 -21.99
N ASP A 227 -8.23 17.11 -21.18
CA ASP A 227 -9.25 18.10 -20.90
C ASP A 227 -10.53 17.55 -20.21
N ASN A 228 -10.46 16.36 -19.60
CA ASN A 228 -11.55 15.90 -18.75
C ASN A 228 -11.48 16.59 -17.39
N VAL A 229 -12.64 16.96 -16.84
CA VAL A 229 -12.73 17.71 -15.60
C VAL A 229 -13.38 16.85 -14.52
N ARG A 230 -12.65 16.61 -13.42
CA ARG A 230 -13.17 16.03 -12.19
C ARG A 230 -13.43 17.12 -11.17
N SER A 231 -14.55 17.03 -10.47
CA SER A 231 -14.93 17.97 -9.41
C SER A 231 -15.31 17.20 -8.16
N PHE A 232 -14.83 17.68 -7.02
CA PHE A 232 -14.98 17.06 -5.71
C PHE A 232 -15.71 18.04 -4.78
N ALA A 233 -16.75 17.60 -4.12
CA ALA A 233 -17.44 18.34 -3.10
C ALA A 233 -17.24 17.69 -1.73
N TYR A 234 -17.12 18.53 -0.71
CA TYR A 234 -16.85 18.10 0.66
C TYR A 234 -17.94 18.63 1.59
N ASP A 235 -18.18 17.92 2.67
CA ASP A 235 -19.04 18.37 3.74
C ASP A 235 -18.32 19.40 4.66
N ARG A 236 -18.98 19.81 5.74
CA ARG A 236 -18.42 20.79 6.69
C ARG A 236 -17.26 20.22 7.53
N ALA A 237 -17.15 18.91 7.63
CA ALA A 237 -16.05 18.20 8.30
C ALA A 237 -14.84 17.96 7.38
N GLY A 238 -14.91 18.39 6.10
CA GLY A 238 -13.87 18.14 5.10
C GLY A 238 -13.93 16.75 4.48
N GLN A 239 -14.98 15.97 4.76
CA GLN A 239 -15.16 14.63 4.21
C GLN A 239 -15.78 14.68 2.82
N LEU A 240 -15.35 13.80 1.91
CA LEU A 240 -15.84 13.75 0.53
C LEU A 240 -17.35 13.45 0.48
N LEU A 241 -18.12 14.28 -0.20
CA LEU A 241 -19.57 14.18 -0.31
C LEU A 241 -20.03 13.66 -1.67
N ASP A 242 -19.54 14.27 -2.76
CA ASP A 242 -19.84 13.85 -4.13
C ASP A 242 -18.65 14.09 -5.07
N VAL A 243 -18.64 13.32 -6.17
CA VAL A 243 -17.66 13.46 -7.25
C VAL A 243 -18.36 13.46 -8.59
N ARG A 244 -17.93 14.38 -9.45
CA ARG A 244 -18.50 14.57 -10.81
C ARG A 244 -17.38 14.51 -11.86
N LEU A 245 -17.76 14.06 -13.05
CA LEU A 245 -16.88 14.01 -14.22
C LEU A 245 -17.56 14.71 -15.41
N LYS A 246 -16.82 15.59 -16.06
CA LYS A 246 -17.15 16.13 -17.38
C LYS A 246 -16.09 15.69 -18.37
N LEU A 247 -16.49 14.91 -19.37
CA LEU A 247 -15.59 14.48 -20.45
C LEU A 247 -15.31 15.65 -21.40
N SER A 248 -14.11 15.65 -21.96
CA SER A 248 -13.67 16.62 -22.95
C SER A 248 -14.62 16.67 -24.14
N GLY A 249 -14.92 17.88 -24.62
CA GLY A 249 -15.84 18.09 -25.76
C GLY A 249 -17.33 17.83 -25.47
N SER A 250 -17.69 17.35 -24.27
CA SER A 250 -19.11 17.16 -23.91
C SER A 250 -19.80 18.49 -23.63
N LEU A 251 -20.96 18.68 -24.26
CA LEU A 251 -21.88 19.80 -24.00
C LEU A 251 -22.82 19.53 -22.81
N GLU A 252 -22.85 18.31 -22.31
CA GLU A 252 -23.68 17.91 -21.17
C GLU A 252 -23.13 18.47 -19.85
N GLU A 253 -24.02 18.60 -18.87
CA GLU A 253 -23.61 18.90 -17.50
C GLU A 253 -22.71 17.80 -16.94
N PRO A 254 -21.81 18.14 -15.99
CA PRO A 254 -20.95 17.15 -15.37
C PRO A 254 -21.75 15.98 -14.78
N ARG A 255 -21.43 14.76 -15.20
CA ARG A 255 -22.10 13.55 -14.72
C ARG A 255 -21.70 13.26 -13.27
N LEU A 256 -22.68 13.01 -12.43
CA LEU A 256 -22.49 12.57 -11.06
C LEU A 256 -21.98 11.14 -11.08
N LEU A 257 -20.81 10.88 -10.47
CA LEU A 257 -20.21 9.55 -10.40
C LEU A 257 -20.51 8.85 -9.07
N VAL A 258 -20.36 9.57 -7.98
CA VAL A 258 -20.68 9.09 -6.61
C VAL A 258 -21.27 10.24 -5.83
N SER A 259 -22.27 9.98 -4.99
CA SER A 259 -22.94 10.96 -4.13
C SER A 259 -23.41 10.35 -2.83
N ASP A 260 -23.95 11.19 -1.96
CA ASP A 260 -24.54 10.78 -0.69
C ASP A 260 -23.57 9.92 0.15
N ILE A 261 -22.25 10.20 0.05
CA ILE A 261 -21.27 9.52 0.88
C ILE A 261 -21.53 9.93 2.32
N ARG A 262 -21.77 8.96 3.18
CA ARG A 262 -22.01 9.17 4.60
C ARG A 262 -21.00 8.43 5.42
N TYR A 263 -20.62 9.06 6.51
CA TYR A 263 -19.63 8.55 7.43
C TYR A 263 -20.27 8.34 8.80
N ASP A 264 -19.74 7.37 9.55
CA ASP A 264 -20.07 7.21 10.97
C ASP A 264 -19.24 8.20 11.82
N ALA A 265 -19.47 8.17 13.14
CA ALA A 265 -18.74 9.02 14.08
C ALA A 265 -17.22 8.74 14.15
N LEU A 266 -16.74 7.68 13.51
CA LEU A 266 -15.35 7.29 13.42
C LEU A 266 -14.75 7.58 12.02
N GLY A 267 -15.45 8.38 11.20
CA GLY A 267 -14.99 8.74 9.85
C GLY A 267 -15.07 7.61 8.81
N ARG A 268 -15.65 6.44 9.16
CA ARG A 268 -15.73 5.32 8.22
C ARG A 268 -16.93 5.47 7.30
N GLY A 269 -16.72 5.26 5.99
CA GLY A 269 -17.80 5.29 5.02
C GLY A 269 -18.84 4.20 5.27
N VAL A 270 -20.06 4.58 5.64
CA VAL A 270 -21.17 3.65 5.93
C VAL A 270 -22.17 3.54 4.78
N SER A 271 -22.28 4.52 3.92
CA SER A 271 -23.13 4.43 2.71
C SER A 271 -22.68 5.41 1.64
N GLU A 272 -22.96 5.05 0.40
CA GLU A 272 -22.74 5.88 -0.78
C GLU A 272 -23.71 5.48 -1.89
N ARG A 273 -23.89 6.36 -2.87
CA ARG A 273 -24.69 6.12 -4.06
C ARG A 273 -23.86 6.40 -5.31
N ALA A 274 -23.73 5.39 -6.17
CA ALA A 274 -23.10 5.53 -7.48
C ALA A 274 -24.03 6.27 -8.47
N GLY A 275 -23.43 6.90 -9.48
CA GLY A 275 -24.15 7.69 -10.48
C GLY A 275 -25.11 6.89 -11.38
N ASN A 276 -24.96 5.58 -11.44
CA ASN A 276 -25.90 4.65 -12.09
C ASN A 276 -27.07 4.23 -11.18
N GLY A 277 -27.20 4.83 -9.99
CA GLY A 277 -28.27 4.55 -9.03
C GLY A 277 -27.97 3.42 -8.04
N ALA A 278 -26.89 2.66 -8.26
CA ALA A 278 -26.49 1.62 -7.30
C ALA A 278 -26.11 2.24 -5.96
N SER A 279 -26.48 1.58 -4.86
CA SER A 279 -26.16 2.03 -3.51
C SER A 279 -25.38 0.98 -2.75
N THR A 280 -24.33 1.40 -2.03
CA THR A 280 -23.51 0.53 -1.18
C THR A 280 -23.68 0.93 0.28
N ARG A 281 -23.82 -0.05 1.17
CA ARG A 281 -23.90 0.13 2.61
C ARG A 281 -22.93 -0.80 3.32
N ALA A 282 -22.23 -0.27 4.32
CA ALA A 282 -21.36 -1.02 5.21
C ALA A 282 -21.90 -0.96 6.64
N ARG A 283 -21.93 -2.11 7.31
CA ARG A 283 -22.33 -2.22 8.71
C ARG A 283 -21.18 -2.76 9.53
N TYR A 284 -20.84 -2.07 10.58
CA TYR A 284 -19.75 -2.38 11.49
C TYR A 284 -20.27 -2.85 12.84
N ALA A 285 -19.52 -3.69 13.51
CA ALA A 285 -19.77 -4.08 14.89
C ALA A 285 -19.54 -2.87 15.83
N GLU A 286 -20.46 -2.65 16.76
CA GLU A 286 -20.34 -1.56 17.73
C GLU A 286 -19.21 -1.80 18.73
N GLU A 287 -18.96 -3.07 19.09
CA GLU A 287 -18.01 -3.44 20.15
C GLU A 287 -16.54 -3.32 19.73
N ASN A 288 -16.23 -3.54 18.42
CA ASN A 288 -14.85 -3.65 17.98
C ASN A 288 -14.58 -3.04 16.60
N GLY A 289 -15.61 -2.43 15.96
CA GLY A 289 -15.49 -1.76 14.68
C GLY A 289 -15.31 -2.65 13.46
N ARG A 290 -15.36 -3.96 13.61
CA ARG A 290 -15.18 -4.90 12.47
C ARG A 290 -16.33 -4.81 11.49
N LEU A 291 -16.02 -4.91 10.19
CA LEU A 291 -17.02 -4.91 9.14
C LEU A 291 -17.85 -6.19 9.20
N LEU A 292 -19.13 -6.07 9.53
CA LEU A 292 -20.04 -7.23 9.61
C LEU A 292 -20.72 -7.54 8.27
N GLN A 293 -21.05 -6.48 7.52
CA GLN A 293 -21.78 -6.61 6.26
C GLN A 293 -21.37 -5.51 5.27
N LEU A 294 -21.25 -5.89 4.01
CA LEU A 294 -21.08 -4.97 2.89
C LEU A 294 -22.09 -5.34 1.82
N GLN A 295 -23.14 -4.51 1.67
CA GLN A 295 -24.24 -4.75 0.77
C GLN A 295 -24.29 -3.70 -0.32
N SER A 296 -24.54 -4.11 -1.57
CA SER A 296 -24.79 -3.23 -2.70
C SER A 296 -26.06 -3.65 -3.41
N CYS A 297 -26.93 -2.66 -3.71
CA CYS A 297 -28.19 -2.83 -4.42
C CYS A 297 -28.20 -1.95 -5.68
N ASP A 298 -28.92 -2.36 -6.71
CA ASP A 298 -29.19 -1.51 -7.88
C ASP A 298 -30.20 -0.37 -7.56
N ALA A 299 -30.57 0.39 -8.60
CA ALA A 299 -31.51 1.51 -8.46
C ALA A 299 -32.92 1.08 -8.03
N ASP A 300 -33.34 -0.16 -8.37
CA ASP A 300 -34.64 -0.72 -8.04
C ASP A 300 -34.64 -1.43 -6.66
N GLY A 301 -33.49 -1.47 -5.99
CA GLY A 301 -33.31 -2.10 -4.68
C GLY A 301 -33.03 -3.61 -4.75
N GLN A 302 -32.77 -4.16 -5.95
CA GLN A 302 -32.33 -5.54 -6.07
C GLN A 302 -30.89 -5.68 -5.59
N THR A 303 -30.63 -6.69 -4.74
CA THR A 303 -29.30 -6.92 -4.20
C THR A 303 -28.36 -7.50 -5.27
N LEU A 304 -27.25 -6.82 -5.50
CA LEU A 304 -26.19 -7.18 -6.43
C LEU A 304 -25.07 -7.99 -5.75
N GLN A 305 -24.70 -7.60 -4.52
CA GLN A 305 -23.79 -8.33 -3.63
C GLN A 305 -24.18 -8.08 -2.18
N ASP A 306 -23.95 -9.07 -1.30
CA ASP A 306 -24.24 -8.95 0.14
C ASP A 306 -23.27 -9.82 0.92
N PHE A 307 -22.08 -9.30 1.18
CA PHE A 307 -21.01 -9.98 1.91
C PHE A 307 -21.25 -9.88 3.40
N ASN A 308 -21.36 -11.02 4.06
CA ASN A 308 -21.44 -11.15 5.51
C ASN A 308 -20.15 -11.80 6.02
N TYR A 309 -19.53 -11.19 7.04
CA TYR A 309 -18.22 -11.54 7.55
C TYR A 309 -18.33 -12.15 8.95
N ALA A 310 -17.68 -13.30 9.16
CA ALA A 310 -17.50 -13.86 10.49
C ALA A 310 -16.01 -13.84 10.86
N TYR A 311 -15.74 -13.62 12.12
CA TYR A 311 -14.39 -13.42 12.66
C TYR A 311 -14.10 -14.38 13.80
N ASP A 312 -12.84 -14.73 13.99
CA ASP A 312 -12.34 -15.25 15.23
C ASP A 312 -12.18 -14.12 16.28
N PRO A 313 -11.89 -14.43 17.55
CA PRO A 313 -11.73 -13.41 18.59
C PRO A 313 -10.62 -12.41 18.30
N VAL A 314 -9.56 -12.81 17.57
CA VAL A 314 -8.40 -11.96 17.26
C VAL A 314 -8.72 -10.99 16.11
N GLY A 315 -9.61 -11.38 15.18
CA GLY A 315 -10.01 -10.54 14.06
C GLY A 315 -9.73 -11.15 12.70
N ASN A 316 -9.21 -12.38 12.63
CA ASN A 316 -9.09 -13.07 11.35
C ASN A 316 -10.48 -13.42 10.81
N ILE A 317 -10.70 -13.19 9.52
CA ILE A 317 -11.95 -13.56 8.85
C ILE A 317 -12.00 -15.07 8.71
N THR A 318 -12.99 -15.71 9.33
CA THR A 318 -13.19 -17.16 9.27
C THR A 318 -14.17 -17.57 8.18
N SER A 319 -15.09 -16.68 7.79
CA SER A 319 -15.95 -16.90 6.63
C SER A 319 -16.44 -15.60 6.00
N ILE A 320 -16.70 -15.69 4.68
CA ILE A 320 -17.35 -14.65 3.89
C ILE A 320 -18.49 -15.32 3.12
N GLU A 321 -19.73 -14.89 3.36
CA GLU A 321 -20.92 -15.37 2.65
C GLU A 321 -21.49 -14.24 1.78
N ASP A 322 -21.72 -14.51 0.48
CA ASP A 322 -22.43 -13.60 -0.41
C ASP A 322 -23.91 -13.99 -0.50
N GLN A 323 -24.75 -13.38 0.35
CA GLN A 323 -26.19 -13.68 0.41
C GLN A 323 -26.96 -13.21 -0.83
N ALA A 324 -26.37 -12.44 -1.73
CA ALA A 324 -26.97 -12.12 -3.03
C ALA A 324 -26.93 -13.31 -4.00
N GLN A 325 -26.15 -14.35 -3.72
CA GLN A 325 -26.03 -15.52 -4.57
C GLN A 325 -26.88 -16.68 -4.02
N LEU A 326 -27.45 -17.44 -4.95
CA LEU A 326 -28.24 -18.63 -4.59
C LEU A 326 -27.33 -19.86 -4.44
N THR A 327 -27.63 -20.72 -3.47
CA THR A 327 -27.07 -22.07 -3.41
C THR A 327 -27.41 -22.82 -4.69
N ARG A 328 -26.44 -23.46 -5.30
CA ARG A 328 -26.55 -24.23 -6.53
C ARG A 328 -26.29 -25.71 -6.26
N TYR A 329 -26.85 -26.58 -7.12
CA TYR A 329 -26.68 -28.02 -7.01
C TYR A 329 -26.23 -28.59 -8.35
N PHE A 330 -25.13 -29.33 -8.34
CA PHE A 330 -24.61 -30.02 -9.52
C PHE A 330 -23.84 -31.28 -9.11
N ASN A 331 -24.02 -32.39 -9.82
CA ASN A 331 -23.36 -33.69 -9.58
C ASN A 331 -23.36 -34.13 -8.10
N ASN A 332 -24.51 -34.09 -7.43
CA ASN A 332 -24.66 -34.35 -6.00
C ASN A 332 -23.84 -33.46 -5.07
N GLN A 333 -23.28 -32.38 -5.57
CA GLN A 333 -22.64 -31.36 -4.77
C GLN A 333 -23.58 -30.18 -4.55
N ARG A 334 -23.65 -29.74 -3.31
CA ARG A 334 -24.21 -28.45 -2.93
C ARG A 334 -23.10 -27.41 -3.00
N ILE A 335 -23.30 -26.33 -3.77
CA ILE A 335 -22.36 -25.22 -3.97
C ILE A 335 -22.96 -23.99 -3.32
N ASP A 336 -22.49 -23.68 -2.13
CA ASP A 336 -22.91 -22.50 -1.37
C ASP A 336 -22.02 -21.32 -1.72
N PRO A 337 -22.57 -20.08 -1.69
CA PRO A 337 -21.80 -18.87 -1.93
C PRO A 337 -21.02 -18.43 -0.67
N VAL A 338 -20.28 -19.35 -0.07
CA VAL A 338 -19.53 -19.17 1.16
C VAL A 338 -18.08 -19.56 0.94
N CYS A 339 -17.17 -18.69 1.34
CA CYS A 339 -15.75 -19.00 1.49
C CYS A 339 -15.42 -19.14 2.97
N CYS A 340 -14.74 -20.23 3.36
CA CYS A 340 -14.30 -20.43 4.74
C CYS A 340 -12.77 -20.46 4.81
N TYR A 341 -12.23 -20.01 5.93
CA TYR A 341 -10.81 -19.86 6.16
C TYR A 341 -10.41 -20.40 7.53
N ALA A 342 -9.28 -21.11 7.58
CA ALA A 342 -8.69 -21.57 8.83
C ALA A 342 -7.22 -21.14 8.91
N TYR A 343 -6.77 -20.86 10.13
CA TYR A 343 -5.46 -20.32 10.42
C TYR A 343 -4.72 -21.19 11.42
N ASP A 344 -3.39 -21.13 11.41
CA ASP A 344 -2.57 -21.66 12.49
C ASP A 344 -2.54 -20.68 13.70
N SER A 345 -1.82 -21.04 14.75
CA SER A 345 -1.74 -20.17 15.95
C SER A 345 -0.85 -18.92 15.76
N LEU A 346 -0.20 -18.75 14.63
CA LEU A 346 0.49 -17.53 14.20
C LEU A 346 -0.32 -16.74 13.18
N TYR A 347 -1.59 -17.12 13.01
CA TYR A 347 -2.56 -16.52 12.11
C TYR A 347 -2.21 -16.62 10.61
N GLN A 348 -1.29 -17.53 10.22
CA GLN A 348 -1.05 -17.83 8.81
C GLN A 348 -2.21 -18.66 8.26
N LEU A 349 -2.70 -18.33 7.06
CA LEU A 349 -3.79 -19.05 6.40
C LEU A 349 -3.33 -20.46 6.02
N ILE A 350 -3.97 -21.49 6.58
CA ILE A 350 -3.64 -22.89 6.33
C ILE A 350 -4.69 -23.65 5.51
N GLU A 351 -5.94 -23.16 5.48
CA GLU A 351 -7.00 -23.72 4.66
C GLU A 351 -7.93 -22.64 4.14
N ALA A 352 -8.34 -22.76 2.89
CA ALA A 352 -9.38 -21.95 2.26
C ALA A 352 -10.31 -22.83 1.46
N THR A 353 -11.62 -22.62 1.61
CA THR A 353 -12.65 -23.34 0.84
C THR A 353 -13.57 -22.36 0.13
N GLY A 354 -14.24 -22.80 -0.93
CA GLY A 354 -15.17 -21.99 -1.69
C GLY A 354 -15.60 -22.68 -2.97
N SER A 355 -16.02 -21.89 -3.96
CA SER A 355 -16.41 -22.38 -5.28
C SER A 355 -15.55 -21.79 -6.39
N GLU A 356 -15.32 -22.55 -7.43
CA GLU A 356 -14.53 -22.17 -8.60
C GLU A 356 -15.16 -22.69 -9.89
N VAL A 357 -14.66 -22.23 -11.04
CA VAL A 357 -15.03 -22.82 -12.34
C VAL A 357 -14.53 -24.26 -12.47
N SER A 358 -15.21 -25.06 -13.26
CA SER A 358 -14.85 -26.47 -13.49
C SER A 358 -13.47 -26.67 -14.14
N GLN A 359 -12.99 -25.64 -14.89
CA GLN A 359 -11.68 -25.61 -15.51
C GLN A 359 -10.90 -24.36 -15.01
N PRO A 360 -10.36 -24.40 -13.80
CA PRO A 360 -9.64 -23.28 -13.22
C PRO A 360 -8.25 -23.11 -13.81
N SER A 361 -7.67 -21.93 -13.59
CA SER A 361 -6.25 -21.64 -13.86
C SER A 361 -5.51 -21.41 -12.55
N TYR A 362 -4.42 -22.14 -12.33
CA TYR A 362 -3.61 -22.01 -11.10
C TYR A 362 -2.26 -21.33 -11.35
N GLY A 363 -2.05 -20.82 -12.55
CA GLY A 363 -0.87 -20.08 -12.98
C GLY A 363 -1.19 -18.59 -13.26
N PRO A 364 -0.34 -17.94 -14.06
CA PRO A 364 -0.53 -16.52 -14.40
C PRO A 364 -1.69 -16.25 -15.37
N ALA A 365 -2.25 -17.26 -16.02
CA ALA A 365 -3.40 -17.07 -16.93
C ALA A 365 -4.71 -16.91 -16.15
N LEU A 366 -5.65 -16.15 -16.70
CA LEU A 366 -7.03 -16.13 -16.21
C LEU A 366 -7.75 -17.44 -16.60
N PRO A 367 -8.73 -17.92 -15.82
CA PRO A 367 -9.62 -18.98 -16.26
C PRO A 367 -10.43 -18.53 -17.49
N SER A 368 -11.01 -19.47 -18.22
CA SER A 368 -11.88 -19.16 -19.35
C SER A 368 -13.08 -18.31 -18.91
N TRP A 369 -13.42 -17.32 -19.75
CA TRP A 369 -14.60 -16.48 -19.55
C TRP A 369 -15.87 -17.32 -19.50
N GLN A 370 -16.75 -17.03 -18.55
CA GLN A 370 -18.07 -17.63 -18.40
C GLN A 370 -19.17 -16.63 -18.76
N THR A 371 -20.19 -17.10 -19.52
CA THR A 371 -21.34 -16.25 -19.86
C THR A 371 -22.36 -16.23 -18.72
N THR A 372 -22.96 -15.10 -18.43
CA THR A 372 -24.07 -14.96 -17.49
C THR A 372 -25.43 -15.12 -18.22
N PRO A 373 -26.48 -15.78 -17.62
CA PRO A 373 -26.46 -16.44 -16.30
C PRO A 373 -25.52 -17.63 -16.26
N LEU A 374 -24.77 -17.77 -15.15
CA LEU A 374 -23.75 -18.81 -15.01
C LEU A 374 -24.40 -20.21 -14.96
N ASP A 375 -23.97 -21.13 -15.82
CA ASP A 375 -24.37 -22.51 -15.81
C ASP A 375 -23.85 -23.22 -14.53
N PRO A 376 -24.72 -23.81 -13.70
CA PRO A 376 -24.28 -24.56 -12.51
C PRO A 376 -23.29 -25.69 -12.81
N SER A 377 -23.33 -26.29 -14.00
CA SER A 377 -22.39 -27.32 -14.43
C SER A 377 -20.93 -26.81 -14.57
N GLN A 378 -20.76 -25.52 -14.65
CA GLN A 378 -19.44 -24.89 -14.74
C GLN A 378 -18.83 -24.57 -13.38
N LEU A 379 -19.49 -24.93 -12.27
CA LEU A 379 -19.00 -24.67 -10.91
C LEU A 379 -18.71 -25.99 -10.17
N ARG A 380 -17.70 -25.91 -9.29
CA ARG A 380 -17.37 -26.95 -8.31
C ARG A 380 -16.86 -26.33 -7.01
N ASN A 381 -16.96 -27.09 -5.92
CA ASN A 381 -16.29 -26.71 -4.67
C ASN A 381 -14.80 -27.00 -4.75
N TYR A 382 -14.00 -26.16 -4.08
CA TYR A 382 -12.58 -26.39 -3.88
C TYR A 382 -12.19 -26.37 -2.40
N ILE A 383 -11.08 -27.02 -2.10
CA ILE A 383 -10.35 -26.94 -0.84
C ILE A 383 -8.90 -26.67 -1.19
N GLN A 384 -8.33 -25.61 -0.65
CA GLN A 384 -6.89 -25.31 -0.70
C GLN A 384 -6.31 -25.47 0.70
N THR A 385 -5.16 -26.13 0.82
CA THR A 385 -4.38 -26.18 2.06
C THR A 385 -2.97 -25.71 1.81
N PHE A 386 -2.39 -25.05 2.82
CA PHE A 386 -1.10 -24.38 2.73
C PHE A 386 -0.20 -24.83 3.87
N ASN A 387 1.05 -25.14 3.57
CA ASN A 387 2.07 -25.45 4.57
C ASN A 387 3.25 -24.48 4.43
N TYR A 388 3.75 -24.01 5.56
CA TYR A 388 4.82 -23.05 5.64
C TYR A 388 5.99 -23.58 6.45
N ASP A 389 7.20 -23.13 6.12
CA ASP A 389 8.38 -23.35 6.94
C ASP A 389 8.39 -22.46 8.20
N ALA A 390 9.42 -22.60 9.05
CA ALA A 390 9.52 -21.84 10.29
C ALA A 390 9.75 -20.33 10.10
N ALA A 391 10.10 -19.88 8.88
CA ALA A 391 10.22 -18.46 8.52
C ALA A 391 9.01 -17.93 7.72
N GLY A 392 7.95 -18.73 7.58
CA GLY A 392 6.74 -18.35 6.88
C GLY A 392 6.84 -18.40 5.35
N ASN A 393 7.84 -19.10 4.78
CA ASN A 393 7.85 -19.37 3.35
C ASN A 393 6.87 -20.50 3.02
N LEU A 394 6.06 -20.33 1.97
CA LEU A 394 5.21 -21.40 1.45
C LEU A 394 6.06 -22.57 1.01
N GLN A 395 5.77 -23.75 1.52
CA GLN A 395 6.40 -25.01 1.09
C GLN A 395 5.54 -25.75 0.10
N THR A 396 4.26 -25.92 0.44
CA THR A 396 3.29 -26.64 -0.41
C THR A 396 1.94 -25.94 -0.40
N ARG A 397 1.29 -25.95 -1.55
CA ARG A 397 -0.13 -25.66 -1.70
C ARG A 397 -0.80 -26.88 -2.33
N HIS A 398 -1.68 -27.51 -1.59
CA HIS A 398 -2.56 -28.53 -2.14
C HIS A 398 -3.88 -27.91 -2.54
N HIS A 399 -4.39 -28.25 -3.72
CA HIS A 399 -5.70 -27.84 -4.21
C HIS A 399 -6.47 -29.08 -4.64
N SER A 400 -7.72 -29.19 -4.20
CA SER A 400 -8.55 -30.37 -4.47
C SER A 400 -8.68 -30.67 -5.97
N GLY A 401 -8.34 -31.90 -6.34
CA GLY A 401 -8.42 -32.40 -7.73
C GLY A 401 -7.23 -31.97 -8.63
N THR A 402 -6.13 -31.50 -8.04
CA THR A 402 -4.88 -31.18 -8.77
C THR A 402 -3.65 -31.76 -8.09
N GLU A 403 -2.53 -31.77 -8.78
CA GLU A 403 -1.24 -32.06 -8.16
C GLU A 403 -0.87 -30.98 -7.13
N THR A 404 -0.14 -31.40 -6.10
CA THR A 404 0.38 -30.47 -5.09
C THR A 404 1.43 -29.56 -5.71
N PHE A 405 1.24 -28.26 -5.55
CA PHE A 405 2.23 -27.26 -5.93
C PHE A 405 3.29 -27.15 -4.84
N GLU A 406 4.55 -27.20 -5.22
CA GLU A 406 5.69 -27.12 -4.31
C GLU A 406 6.52 -25.87 -4.57
N MET A 407 7.02 -25.28 -3.50
CA MET A 407 7.98 -24.19 -3.52
C MET A 407 9.29 -24.65 -2.88
N PHE A 408 10.40 -24.38 -3.55
CA PHE A 408 11.75 -24.73 -3.09
C PHE A 408 12.43 -23.48 -2.55
N THR A 409 12.64 -23.46 -1.24
CA THR A 409 13.30 -22.34 -0.53
C THR A 409 14.77 -22.64 -0.32
N SER A 410 15.63 -21.64 -0.53
CA SER A 410 17.07 -21.75 -0.23
C SER A 410 17.31 -22.07 1.25
N PRO A 411 18.27 -22.96 1.57
CA PRO A 411 18.62 -23.23 2.96
C PRO A 411 19.25 -22.02 3.67
N ASP A 412 19.80 -21.06 2.93
CA ASP A 412 20.57 -19.93 3.44
C ASP A 412 19.82 -18.57 3.32
N SER A 413 18.58 -18.58 2.82
CA SER A 413 17.79 -17.35 2.60
C SER A 413 16.29 -17.65 2.51
N ASN A 414 15.46 -16.62 2.33
CA ASN A 414 14.02 -16.74 2.03
C ASN A 414 13.73 -16.72 0.52
N ARG A 415 14.75 -16.80 -0.34
CA ARG A 415 14.59 -16.91 -1.78
C ARG A 415 13.96 -18.25 -2.13
N SER A 416 12.83 -18.26 -2.82
CA SER A 416 12.09 -19.48 -3.17
C SER A 416 11.62 -19.42 -4.62
N VAL A 417 11.65 -20.57 -5.28
CA VAL A 417 11.23 -20.78 -6.68
C VAL A 417 10.32 -21.99 -6.78
N ALA A 418 9.47 -22.02 -7.82
CA ALA A 418 8.62 -23.17 -8.11
C ALA A 418 9.38 -24.32 -8.79
N ASP A 419 10.49 -24.03 -9.49
CA ASP A 419 11.33 -25.02 -10.15
C ASP A 419 12.65 -25.17 -9.38
N LYS A 420 12.89 -26.33 -8.79
CA LYS A 420 14.07 -26.62 -7.98
C LYS A 420 15.39 -26.42 -8.73
N GLU A 421 15.40 -26.67 -10.05
CA GLU A 421 16.59 -26.49 -10.88
C GLU A 421 17.03 -25.02 -10.95
N CYS A 422 16.07 -24.09 -10.81
CA CYS A 422 16.30 -22.65 -10.85
C CYS A 422 16.69 -22.04 -9.49
N LEU A 423 16.80 -22.83 -8.41
CA LEU A 423 16.99 -22.26 -7.07
C LEU A 423 18.35 -21.56 -6.92
N ALA A 424 19.40 -22.06 -7.55
CA ALA A 424 20.75 -21.51 -7.45
C ALA A 424 20.91 -20.16 -8.17
N ASP A 425 20.28 -20.03 -9.35
CA ASP A 425 20.47 -18.90 -10.28
C ASP A 425 19.16 -18.09 -10.49
N GLY A 426 18.11 -18.37 -9.71
CA GLY A 426 16.79 -17.79 -9.87
C GLY A 426 16.65 -16.33 -9.40
N PHE A 427 17.69 -15.78 -8.73
CA PHE A 427 17.68 -14.42 -8.19
C PHE A 427 18.99 -13.70 -8.49
N ASP A 428 18.92 -12.39 -8.70
CA ASP A 428 20.11 -11.55 -8.75
C ASP A 428 20.73 -11.32 -7.35
N ALA A 429 21.82 -10.57 -7.29
CA ALA A 429 22.52 -10.30 -6.03
C ALA A 429 21.66 -9.49 -5.04
N ASN A 430 20.72 -8.67 -5.54
CA ASN A 430 19.80 -7.87 -4.72
C ASN A 430 18.49 -8.59 -4.38
N GLY A 431 18.34 -9.87 -4.75
CA GLY A 431 17.17 -10.68 -4.43
C GLY A 431 15.97 -10.44 -5.35
N ASN A 432 16.20 -9.93 -6.52
CA ASN A 432 15.15 -9.83 -7.55
C ASN A 432 15.08 -11.16 -8.31
N GLN A 433 13.87 -11.70 -8.49
CA GLN A 433 13.65 -12.93 -9.24
C GLN A 433 13.97 -12.71 -10.72
N LEU A 434 14.69 -13.64 -11.36
CA LEU A 434 15.17 -13.51 -12.75
C LEU A 434 14.31 -14.22 -13.78
N GLU A 435 13.43 -15.12 -13.35
CA GLU A 435 12.55 -15.87 -14.22
C GLU A 435 11.17 -16.01 -13.58
N LEU A 436 10.13 -15.65 -14.31
CA LEU A 436 8.74 -15.69 -13.83
C LEU A 436 8.13 -17.07 -14.02
N LEU A 437 8.18 -17.58 -15.24
CA LEU A 437 7.90 -18.94 -15.64
C LEU A 437 9.04 -19.39 -16.53
N ARG A 438 9.19 -20.72 -16.77
CA ARG A 438 10.27 -21.27 -17.60
C ARG A 438 10.32 -20.56 -18.95
N GLY A 439 11.45 -19.89 -19.22
CA GLY A 439 11.70 -19.08 -20.42
C GLY A 439 11.19 -17.62 -20.35
N GLN A 440 10.46 -17.24 -19.32
CA GLN A 440 9.99 -15.85 -19.13
C GLN A 440 10.97 -15.08 -18.24
N LYS A 441 12.01 -14.55 -18.84
CA LYS A 441 13.02 -13.78 -18.12
C LYS A 441 12.49 -12.46 -17.64
N MET A 442 12.90 -12.08 -16.43
CA MET A 442 12.68 -10.77 -15.81
C MET A 442 13.98 -9.97 -15.77
N SER A 443 13.89 -8.69 -16.12
CA SER A 443 15.00 -7.73 -16.03
C SER A 443 14.63 -6.60 -15.07
N TRP A 444 15.61 -6.15 -14.32
CA TRP A 444 15.46 -5.14 -13.27
C TRP A 444 16.34 -3.94 -13.56
N ASP A 445 15.80 -2.75 -13.41
CA ASP A 445 16.56 -1.51 -13.55
C ASP A 445 17.55 -1.33 -12.38
N ILE A 446 18.32 -0.25 -12.41
CA ILE A 446 19.31 0.07 -11.39
C ILE A 446 18.69 0.35 -10.01
N ARG A 447 17.41 0.73 -9.96
CA ARG A 447 16.63 1.04 -8.75
C ARG A 447 15.86 -0.17 -8.21
N ASN A 448 16.16 -1.39 -8.72
CA ASN A 448 15.46 -2.64 -8.38
C ASN A 448 13.95 -2.61 -8.75
N GLN A 449 13.57 -1.82 -9.77
CA GLN A 449 12.22 -1.85 -10.33
C GLN A 449 12.19 -2.85 -11.49
N LEU A 450 11.10 -3.62 -11.63
CA LEU A 450 10.92 -4.54 -12.76
C LEU A 450 10.81 -3.73 -14.05
N SER A 451 11.79 -3.84 -14.95
CA SER A 451 11.86 -3.06 -16.18
C SER A 451 11.36 -3.81 -17.40
N ARG A 452 11.46 -5.15 -17.42
CA ARG A 452 11.05 -5.95 -18.58
C ARG A 452 10.73 -7.39 -18.16
N VAL A 453 9.72 -7.97 -18.82
CA VAL A 453 9.40 -9.40 -18.78
C VAL A 453 9.31 -9.94 -20.19
N THR A 454 9.99 -11.06 -20.48
CA THR A 454 9.83 -11.83 -21.72
C THR A 454 8.51 -12.59 -21.63
N LEU A 455 7.56 -12.30 -22.52
CA LEU A 455 6.27 -13.01 -22.61
C LEU A 455 6.39 -14.28 -23.45
N VAL A 456 7.06 -14.16 -24.60
CA VAL A 456 7.30 -15.28 -25.52
C VAL A 456 8.76 -15.20 -25.99
N ARG A 457 9.52 -16.24 -25.67
CA ARG A 457 10.88 -16.41 -26.17
C ARG A 457 10.84 -16.93 -27.62
N ARG A 458 11.65 -16.35 -28.51
CA ARG A 458 11.80 -16.74 -29.91
C ARG A 458 13.18 -17.27 -30.15
N GLU A 459 13.28 -18.33 -30.98
CA GLU A 459 14.59 -18.88 -31.42
C GLU A 459 15.23 -17.96 -32.46
N ASP A 460 14.42 -17.45 -33.40
CA ASP A 460 14.85 -16.55 -34.45
C ASP A 460 14.18 -15.18 -34.32
N GLY A 461 14.94 -14.17 -33.89
CA GLY A 461 14.49 -12.78 -33.79
C GLY A 461 14.24 -12.30 -32.34
N PRO A 462 13.79 -11.04 -32.17
CA PRO A 462 13.54 -10.49 -30.86
C PRO A 462 12.32 -11.13 -30.18
N ASP A 463 12.39 -11.25 -28.86
CA ASP A 463 11.33 -11.80 -28.02
C ASP A 463 10.08 -10.88 -27.97
N ASP A 464 8.92 -11.48 -27.66
CA ASP A 464 7.76 -10.68 -27.24
C ASP A 464 7.98 -10.28 -25.79
N THR A 465 7.87 -8.97 -25.49
CA THR A 465 8.19 -8.43 -24.17
C THR A 465 7.16 -7.44 -23.69
N GLU A 466 7.04 -7.32 -22.36
CA GLU A 466 6.39 -6.19 -21.72
C GLU A 466 7.42 -5.39 -20.91
N CYS A 467 7.50 -4.08 -21.17
CA CYS A 467 8.45 -3.16 -20.58
C CYS A 467 7.72 -2.15 -19.68
N TYR A 468 8.37 -1.77 -18.59
CA TYR A 468 7.85 -0.83 -17.61
C TYR A 468 8.87 0.29 -17.40
N CYS A 469 8.41 1.54 -17.37
CA CYS A 469 9.26 2.70 -17.19
C CYS A 469 8.71 3.58 -16.05
N TYR A 470 9.61 4.02 -15.18
CA TYR A 470 9.30 4.74 -13.94
C TYR A 470 10.03 6.08 -13.91
N ASP A 471 9.36 7.13 -13.45
CA ASP A 471 10.01 8.41 -13.15
C ASP A 471 10.74 8.38 -11.80
N SER A 472 10.15 7.68 -10.84
CA SER A 472 10.67 7.48 -9.50
C SER A 472 10.33 6.06 -9.01
N PRO A 473 11.02 5.55 -7.98
CA PRO A 473 10.68 4.25 -7.42
C PRO A 473 9.20 4.15 -7.02
N GLY A 474 8.53 3.11 -7.52
CA GLY A 474 7.12 2.85 -7.24
C GLY A 474 6.12 3.66 -8.08
N HIS A 475 6.58 4.55 -8.97
CA HIS A 475 5.68 5.34 -9.82
C HIS A 475 5.91 5.04 -11.30
N ARG A 476 5.06 4.16 -11.87
CA ARG A 476 5.10 3.74 -13.26
C ARG A 476 4.38 4.75 -14.15
N LEU A 477 5.10 5.37 -15.08
CA LEU A 477 4.53 6.30 -16.06
C LEU A 477 4.21 5.65 -17.41
N ARG A 478 4.85 4.52 -17.73
CA ARG A 478 4.71 3.92 -19.05
C ARG A 478 4.80 2.41 -18.99
N LYS A 479 3.90 1.73 -19.71
CA LYS A 479 3.92 0.29 -19.94
C LYS A 479 3.85 0.04 -21.43
N VAL A 480 4.77 -0.76 -21.97
CA VAL A 480 4.87 -1.02 -23.42
C VAL A 480 5.00 -2.51 -23.66
N ARG A 481 4.06 -3.06 -24.42
CA ARG A 481 4.13 -4.43 -24.91
C ARG A 481 4.60 -4.44 -26.37
N LEU A 482 5.63 -5.22 -26.63
CA LEU A 482 6.19 -5.44 -27.96
C LEU A 482 5.89 -6.87 -28.39
N THR A 483 5.17 -7.03 -29.50
CA THR A 483 4.82 -8.35 -30.05
C THR A 483 5.42 -8.44 -31.45
N GLN A 484 6.18 -9.50 -31.70
CA GLN A 484 6.85 -9.72 -32.97
C GLN A 484 5.93 -10.46 -33.96
N THR A 485 5.85 -9.99 -35.16
CA THR A 485 5.23 -10.69 -36.27
C THR A 485 6.29 -10.97 -37.32
N ALA A 486 5.95 -11.74 -38.36
CA ALA A 486 6.89 -12.06 -39.46
C ALA A 486 7.47 -10.83 -40.18
N SER A 487 6.80 -9.68 -40.16
CA SER A 487 7.18 -8.49 -40.95
C SER A 487 7.41 -7.23 -40.10
N ARG A 488 6.95 -7.16 -38.88
CA ARG A 488 7.03 -5.95 -38.04
C ARG A 488 6.85 -6.23 -36.56
N THR A 489 7.36 -5.32 -35.73
CA THR A 489 7.06 -5.26 -34.29
C THR A 489 5.78 -4.46 -34.10
N LEU A 490 4.80 -5.05 -33.40
CA LEU A 490 3.57 -4.40 -32.96
C LEU A 490 3.79 -3.86 -31.56
N ARG A 491 3.36 -2.63 -31.32
CA ARG A 491 3.49 -1.93 -30.05
C ARG A 491 2.12 -1.63 -29.48
N ALA A 492 1.88 -2.09 -28.27
CA ALA A 492 0.77 -1.62 -27.42
C ALA A 492 1.36 -0.85 -26.24
N GLU A 493 0.81 0.32 -25.95
CA GLU A 493 1.36 1.25 -24.97
C GLU A 493 0.27 1.80 -24.06
N VAL A 494 0.58 1.94 -22.77
CA VAL A 494 -0.20 2.67 -21.78
C VAL A 494 0.68 3.74 -21.17
N ARG A 495 0.20 4.98 -21.16
CA ARG A 495 0.79 6.12 -20.44
C ARG A 495 -0.10 6.48 -19.28
N TYR A 496 0.50 6.55 -18.11
CA TYR A 496 -0.17 6.88 -16.86
C TYR A 496 0.07 8.36 -16.54
N LEU A 497 -1.00 9.13 -16.49
CA LEU A 497 -1.00 10.56 -16.19
C LEU A 497 -1.94 10.83 -15.02
N PRO A 498 -1.83 11.96 -14.32
CA PRO A 498 -2.74 12.26 -13.21
C PRO A 498 -4.20 12.20 -13.66
N GLY A 499 -4.88 11.11 -13.27
CA GLY A 499 -6.31 10.87 -13.50
C GLY A 499 -6.71 10.35 -14.87
N VAL A 500 -5.80 10.13 -15.77
CA VAL A 500 -6.09 9.55 -17.09
C VAL A 500 -4.99 8.60 -17.54
N GLU A 501 -5.38 7.47 -18.11
CA GLU A 501 -4.50 6.55 -18.81
C GLU A 501 -4.74 6.68 -20.32
N ILE A 502 -3.67 6.75 -21.11
CA ILE A 502 -3.74 6.79 -22.57
C ILE A 502 -3.28 5.44 -23.11
N HIS A 503 -4.20 4.70 -23.70
CA HIS A 503 -3.95 3.40 -24.29
C HIS A 503 -3.88 3.52 -25.82
N ARG A 504 -2.81 2.99 -26.43
CA ARG A 504 -2.62 2.93 -27.89
C ARG A 504 -2.16 1.51 -28.27
N ASP A 505 -2.83 0.87 -29.22
CA ASP A 505 -2.48 -0.46 -29.73
C ASP A 505 -2.28 -0.43 -31.25
N ALA A 506 -1.03 -0.58 -31.70
CA ALA A 506 -0.69 -0.58 -33.11
C ALA A 506 -1.17 -1.85 -33.86
N ALA A 507 -1.50 -2.94 -33.15
CA ALA A 507 -2.02 -4.17 -33.77
C ALA A 507 -3.45 -3.98 -34.27
N THR A 508 -4.29 -3.36 -33.45
CA THR A 508 -5.72 -3.13 -33.72
C THR A 508 -6.00 -1.74 -34.27
N GLY A 509 -5.09 -0.79 -34.07
CA GLY A 509 -5.28 0.63 -34.31
C GLY A 509 -6.20 1.30 -33.28
N GLU A 510 -6.48 0.61 -32.15
CA GLU A 510 -7.28 1.14 -31.04
C GLU A 510 -6.51 2.22 -30.29
N ALA A 511 -7.18 3.35 -30.07
CA ALA A 511 -6.73 4.37 -29.13
C ALA A 511 -7.89 4.73 -28.21
N ARG A 512 -7.67 4.69 -26.90
CA ARG A 512 -8.66 5.04 -25.89
C ARG A 512 -8.02 5.75 -24.68
N HIS A 513 -8.80 6.56 -24.03
CA HIS A 513 -8.49 7.15 -22.74
C HIS A 513 -9.29 6.44 -21.65
N VAL A 514 -8.69 6.22 -20.50
CA VAL A 514 -9.36 5.67 -19.33
C VAL A 514 -9.22 6.69 -18.20
N ILE A 515 -10.32 7.30 -17.84
CA ILE A 515 -10.40 8.28 -16.77
C ILE A 515 -10.84 7.54 -15.51
N SER A 516 -9.97 7.45 -14.52
CA SER A 516 -10.24 6.75 -13.26
C SER A 516 -10.58 7.74 -12.15
N VAL A 517 -11.62 7.43 -11.39
CA VAL A 517 -12.07 8.22 -10.24
C VAL A 517 -12.31 7.27 -9.07
N GLU A 518 -11.65 7.53 -7.97
CA GLU A 518 -11.88 6.84 -6.70
C GLU A 518 -12.66 7.78 -5.78
N ALA A 519 -13.74 7.30 -5.19
CA ALA A 519 -14.60 8.07 -4.30
C ALA A 519 -15.28 7.13 -3.30
N GLY A 520 -15.01 7.32 -2.02
CA GLY A 520 -15.51 6.43 -0.97
C GLY A 520 -15.03 4.99 -1.18
N ARG A 521 -15.97 4.06 -1.33
CA ARG A 521 -15.69 2.65 -1.67
C ARG A 521 -15.82 2.35 -3.15
N SER A 522 -16.32 3.32 -3.92
CA SER A 522 -16.55 3.17 -5.35
C SER A 522 -15.33 3.58 -6.16
N GLN A 523 -15.00 2.77 -7.15
CA GLN A 523 -14.08 3.13 -8.21
C GLN A 523 -14.87 3.21 -9.51
N VAL A 524 -14.81 4.35 -10.20
CA VAL A 524 -15.49 4.56 -11.48
C VAL A 524 -14.46 4.79 -12.56
N ARG A 525 -14.60 4.08 -13.67
CA ARG A 525 -13.74 4.23 -14.85
C ARG A 525 -14.59 4.66 -16.03
N ALA A 526 -14.20 5.76 -16.69
CA ALA A 526 -14.80 6.19 -17.96
C ALA A 526 -13.87 5.78 -19.11
N LEU A 527 -14.37 5.03 -20.07
CA LEU A 527 -13.63 4.57 -21.24
C LEU A 527 -14.08 5.40 -22.45
N HIS A 528 -13.15 6.22 -22.95
CA HIS A 528 -13.36 7.06 -24.13
C HIS A 528 -12.51 6.55 -25.29
N TRP A 529 -13.13 6.06 -26.35
CA TRP A 529 -12.43 5.63 -27.56
C TRP A 529 -12.24 6.77 -28.54
N VAL A 530 -10.99 7.07 -28.86
CA VAL A 530 -10.60 8.03 -29.87
C VAL A 530 -10.68 7.36 -31.26
N THR A 531 -10.25 6.11 -31.37
CA THR A 531 -10.28 5.33 -32.61
C THR A 531 -10.62 3.87 -32.36
N LYS A 532 -11.24 3.20 -33.34
CA LYS A 532 -11.55 1.77 -33.33
C LYS A 532 -12.41 1.32 -32.14
N LEU A 533 -13.49 2.07 -31.85
CA LEU A 533 -14.51 1.65 -30.91
C LEU A 533 -15.00 0.22 -31.27
N PRO A 534 -15.01 -0.73 -30.31
CA PRO A 534 -15.58 -2.06 -30.51
C PRO A 534 -17.08 -1.99 -30.87
N ARG A 535 -17.56 -2.94 -31.69
CA ARG A 535 -18.92 -2.89 -32.22
C ARG A 535 -20.01 -3.01 -31.15
N ASP A 536 -19.69 -3.75 -30.07
CA ASP A 536 -20.63 -4.09 -29.01
C ASP A 536 -20.51 -3.18 -27.77
N VAL A 537 -19.70 -2.12 -27.86
CA VAL A 537 -19.41 -1.20 -26.75
C VAL A 537 -19.84 0.20 -27.14
N ARG A 538 -20.41 0.95 -26.20
CA ARG A 538 -20.70 2.38 -26.38
C ARG A 538 -19.45 3.20 -26.10
N ASN A 539 -19.26 4.31 -26.81
CA ASN A 539 -18.25 5.29 -26.40
C ASN A 539 -18.64 6.00 -25.11
N ASP A 540 -17.67 6.53 -24.40
CA ASP A 540 -17.86 7.19 -23.10
C ASP A 540 -18.51 6.28 -22.05
N GLN A 541 -18.18 4.98 -22.13
CA GLN A 541 -18.71 3.97 -21.22
C GLN A 541 -18.23 4.21 -19.79
N LEU A 542 -19.16 4.41 -18.88
CA LEU A 542 -18.89 4.41 -17.45
C LEU A 542 -18.95 2.98 -16.92
N ARG A 543 -17.94 2.61 -16.11
CA ARG A 543 -17.85 1.35 -15.39
C ARG A 543 -17.78 1.64 -13.91
N PHE A 544 -18.81 1.24 -13.19
CA PHE A 544 -18.89 1.37 -11.74
C PHE A 544 -18.44 0.06 -11.10
N CYS A 545 -17.34 0.11 -10.37
CA CYS A 545 -16.76 -1.06 -9.73
C CYS A 545 -17.29 -1.19 -8.30
N LEU A 546 -17.92 -2.31 -7.99
CA LEU A 546 -18.22 -2.73 -6.63
C LEU A 546 -17.08 -3.63 -6.15
N SER A 547 -16.61 -3.40 -4.94
CA SER A 547 -15.48 -4.12 -4.37
C SER A 547 -15.83 -4.82 -3.07
N ASN A 548 -15.00 -5.79 -2.67
CA ASN A 548 -15.06 -6.41 -1.35
C ASN A 548 -14.29 -5.58 -0.30
N HIS A 549 -14.13 -6.12 0.90
CA HIS A 549 -13.39 -5.50 2.00
C HIS A 549 -11.90 -5.22 1.69
N LEU A 550 -11.26 -5.95 0.79
CA LEU A 550 -9.88 -5.74 0.35
C LEU A 550 -9.75 -4.78 -0.86
N ASN A 551 -10.81 -4.08 -1.26
CA ASN A 551 -10.92 -3.32 -2.51
C ASN A 551 -10.76 -4.17 -3.78
N SER A 552 -10.87 -5.51 -3.70
CA SER A 552 -10.87 -6.35 -4.90
C SER A 552 -12.15 -6.12 -5.69
N SER A 553 -12.02 -5.87 -6.99
CA SER A 553 -13.13 -5.62 -7.92
C SER A 553 -13.96 -6.89 -8.12
N THR A 554 -15.10 -6.99 -7.46
CA THR A 554 -16.01 -8.16 -7.54
C THR A 554 -17.03 -8.04 -8.66
N LEU A 555 -17.59 -6.85 -8.89
CA LEU A 555 -18.53 -6.54 -9.97
C LEU A 555 -18.12 -5.27 -10.69
N GLU A 556 -18.31 -5.24 -12.00
CA GLU A 556 -18.37 -4.00 -12.77
C GLU A 556 -19.78 -3.84 -13.33
N LEU A 557 -20.36 -2.65 -13.16
CA LEU A 557 -21.67 -2.28 -13.65
C LEU A 557 -21.55 -1.21 -14.74
N ASP A 558 -22.46 -1.21 -15.68
CA ASP A 558 -22.61 -0.14 -16.66
C ASP A 558 -23.35 1.10 -16.09
N ASP A 559 -23.61 2.07 -16.93
CA ASP A 559 -24.31 3.31 -16.60
C ASP A 559 -25.81 3.13 -16.33
N GLN A 560 -26.37 1.95 -16.60
CA GLN A 560 -27.76 1.55 -16.32
C GLN A 560 -27.86 0.60 -15.12
N GLY A 561 -26.74 0.25 -14.48
CA GLY A 561 -26.68 -0.74 -13.39
C GLY A 561 -26.60 -2.20 -13.86
N GLY A 562 -26.48 -2.43 -15.17
CA GLY A 562 -26.31 -3.76 -15.74
C GLY A 562 -24.93 -4.35 -15.39
N VAL A 563 -24.87 -5.65 -15.06
CA VAL A 563 -23.61 -6.32 -14.70
C VAL A 563 -22.77 -6.59 -15.95
N LEU A 564 -21.65 -5.89 -16.11
CA LEU A 564 -20.65 -6.11 -17.17
C LEU A 564 -19.76 -7.30 -16.86
N SER A 565 -19.25 -7.39 -15.64
CA SER A 565 -18.38 -8.48 -15.21
C SER A 565 -18.57 -8.84 -13.74
N ARG A 566 -18.36 -10.12 -13.43
CA ARG A 566 -18.26 -10.67 -12.08
C ARG A 566 -16.97 -11.44 -11.92
N GLU A 567 -16.26 -11.24 -10.80
CA GLU A 567 -15.02 -11.95 -10.50
C GLU A 567 -15.01 -12.40 -9.04
N VAL A 568 -14.59 -13.64 -8.81
CA VAL A 568 -14.38 -14.23 -7.49
C VAL A 568 -12.91 -14.64 -7.40
N TYR A 569 -12.30 -14.38 -6.25
CA TYR A 569 -10.87 -14.59 -6.04
C TYR A 569 -10.63 -15.73 -5.05
N TYR A 570 -9.54 -16.48 -5.27
CA TYR A 570 -8.95 -17.30 -4.23
C TYR A 570 -8.36 -16.41 -3.13
N ALA A 571 -8.10 -16.95 -1.96
CA ALA A 571 -7.59 -16.22 -0.81
C ALA A 571 -6.36 -15.37 -1.13
N PHE A 572 -5.41 -15.89 -1.92
CA PHE A 572 -4.20 -15.20 -2.34
C PHE A 572 -4.33 -14.42 -3.68
N GLY A 573 -5.55 -14.12 -4.12
CA GLY A 573 -5.79 -13.19 -5.24
C GLY A 573 -5.76 -13.79 -6.64
N GLY A 574 -5.59 -15.11 -6.77
CA GLY A 574 -5.86 -15.78 -8.06
C GLY A 574 -7.35 -15.73 -8.38
N THR A 575 -7.73 -15.81 -9.66
CA THR A 575 -9.13 -15.76 -10.09
C THR A 575 -9.76 -17.15 -10.06
N ALA A 576 -10.79 -17.35 -9.22
CA ALA A 576 -11.55 -18.58 -9.10
C ALA A 576 -12.71 -18.66 -10.11
N LEU A 577 -13.33 -17.51 -10.40
CA LEU A 577 -14.42 -17.36 -11.37
C LEU A 577 -14.30 -15.99 -12.04
N TRP A 578 -14.49 -15.97 -13.35
CA TRP A 578 -14.59 -14.75 -14.15
C TRP A 578 -15.72 -14.88 -15.18
N ALA A 579 -16.74 -14.04 -15.06
CA ALA A 579 -17.98 -14.16 -15.82
C ALA A 579 -18.57 -12.79 -16.18
N GLY A 580 -19.44 -12.73 -17.18
CA GLY A 580 -20.18 -11.52 -17.54
C GLY A 580 -21.04 -11.70 -18.78
N ALA A 581 -21.65 -10.60 -19.25
CA ALA A 581 -22.53 -10.60 -20.40
C ALA A 581 -21.79 -10.81 -21.72
N GLY A 582 -20.60 -10.23 -21.88
CA GLY A 582 -19.79 -10.33 -23.10
C GLY A 582 -18.30 -10.39 -22.81
N GLU A 583 -17.58 -11.25 -23.54
CA GLU A 583 -16.11 -11.39 -23.40
C GLU A 583 -15.37 -10.10 -23.79
N THR A 584 -15.91 -9.33 -24.75
CA THR A 584 -15.34 -8.03 -25.15
C THR A 584 -15.24 -7.07 -23.98
N GLU A 585 -16.27 -7.02 -23.11
CA GLU A 585 -16.31 -6.22 -21.91
C GLU A 585 -15.24 -6.64 -20.90
N GLY A 586 -15.02 -7.94 -20.78
CA GLY A 586 -14.00 -8.51 -19.91
C GLY A 586 -12.56 -8.07 -20.25
N LYS A 587 -12.25 -7.80 -21.51
CA LYS A 587 -10.89 -7.35 -21.95
C LYS A 587 -10.47 -6.03 -21.33
N TYR A 588 -11.43 -5.18 -20.97
CA TYR A 588 -11.18 -3.85 -20.44
C TYR A 588 -11.14 -3.81 -18.90
N LYS A 589 -11.34 -4.96 -18.23
CA LYS A 589 -11.15 -5.09 -16.79
C LYS A 589 -9.67 -5.30 -16.46
N THR A 590 -8.98 -4.24 -16.05
CA THR A 590 -7.56 -4.28 -15.68
C THR A 590 -7.37 -4.26 -14.15
N ILE A 591 -8.24 -3.57 -13.43
CA ILE A 591 -8.20 -3.47 -11.96
C ILE A 591 -8.95 -4.67 -11.37
N ARG A 592 -8.28 -5.42 -10.48
CA ARG A 592 -8.79 -6.71 -9.96
C ARG A 592 -8.55 -6.85 -8.45
N TYR A 593 -7.82 -7.88 -8.02
CA TYR A 593 -7.53 -8.17 -6.61
C TYR A 593 -6.86 -6.98 -5.92
N SER A 594 -7.28 -6.67 -4.68
CA SER A 594 -6.82 -5.54 -3.87
C SER A 594 -6.87 -4.18 -4.57
N GLY A 595 -7.73 -4.01 -5.58
CA GLY A 595 -7.80 -2.77 -6.36
C GLY A 595 -6.57 -2.51 -7.23
N LYS A 596 -5.74 -3.54 -7.50
CA LYS A 596 -4.50 -3.39 -8.25
C LYS A 596 -4.64 -3.76 -9.72
N GLU A 597 -3.83 -3.10 -10.55
CA GLU A 597 -3.73 -3.45 -11.96
C GLU A 597 -3.03 -4.79 -12.13
N ARG A 598 -3.66 -5.68 -12.92
CA ARG A 598 -3.08 -6.94 -13.33
C ARG A 598 -2.53 -6.81 -14.74
N ASP A 599 -1.22 -6.98 -14.88
CA ASP A 599 -0.52 -6.89 -16.16
C ASP A 599 -0.68 -8.18 -17.00
N ALA A 600 -0.27 -8.13 -18.28
CA ALA A 600 -0.34 -9.29 -19.18
C ALA A 600 0.52 -10.47 -18.70
N THR A 601 1.52 -10.22 -17.90
CA THR A 601 2.36 -11.21 -17.22
C THR A 601 1.59 -12.01 -16.15
N GLY A 602 0.42 -11.55 -15.74
CA GLY A 602 -0.35 -12.09 -14.61
C GLY A 602 0.03 -11.49 -13.26
N LEU A 603 1.10 -10.70 -13.18
CA LEU A 603 1.54 -10.00 -11.99
C LEU A 603 0.59 -8.86 -11.64
N TYR A 604 0.41 -8.59 -10.35
CA TYR A 604 -0.24 -7.40 -9.82
C TYR A 604 0.79 -6.32 -9.52
N TYR A 605 0.57 -5.10 -10.04
CA TYR A 605 1.41 -3.95 -9.78
C TYR A 605 0.92 -3.21 -8.53
N TYR A 606 1.73 -3.23 -7.47
CA TYR A 606 1.41 -2.55 -6.22
C TYR A 606 2.09 -1.17 -6.07
N GLY A 607 2.97 -0.81 -6.98
CA GLY A 607 3.82 0.37 -6.92
C GLY A 607 5.29 -0.05 -6.79
N TYR A 608 5.76 -0.21 -5.57
CA TYR A 608 7.17 -0.56 -5.33
C TYR A 608 7.52 -2.02 -5.63
N ARG A 609 6.55 -2.92 -5.59
CA ARG A 609 6.75 -4.35 -5.89
C ARG A 609 5.67 -4.91 -6.81
N TYR A 610 6.00 -6.05 -7.40
CA TYR A 610 5.06 -6.88 -8.15
C TYR A 610 4.73 -8.15 -7.36
N TYR A 611 3.46 -8.49 -7.33
CA TYR A 611 2.93 -9.66 -6.63
C TYR A 611 2.53 -10.76 -7.61
N ALA A 612 2.98 -12.00 -7.36
CA ALA A 612 2.62 -13.19 -8.11
C ALA A 612 1.60 -14.03 -7.32
N PRO A 613 0.28 -13.97 -7.62
CA PRO A 613 -0.73 -14.66 -6.81
C PRO A 613 -0.61 -16.19 -6.87
N TRP A 614 -0.07 -16.75 -7.95
CA TRP A 614 0.16 -18.20 -8.06
C TRP A 614 1.36 -18.69 -7.26
N LEU A 615 2.34 -17.82 -7.01
CA LEU A 615 3.48 -18.06 -6.12
C LEU A 615 3.20 -17.64 -4.67
N GLN A 616 2.13 -16.86 -4.45
CA GLN A 616 1.69 -16.32 -3.15
C GLN A 616 2.76 -15.46 -2.46
N ARG A 617 3.58 -14.78 -3.26
CA ARG A 617 4.70 -13.98 -2.76
C ARG A 617 5.08 -12.83 -3.68
N TRP A 618 5.86 -11.93 -3.15
CA TRP A 618 6.53 -10.89 -3.91
C TRP A 618 7.64 -11.48 -4.78
N VAL A 619 7.86 -10.91 -5.97
CA VAL A 619 8.93 -11.33 -6.90
C VAL A 619 10.25 -10.58 -6.67
N SER A 620 10.28 -9.64 -5.72
CA SER A 620 11.47 -8.91 -5.29
C SER A 620 11.46 -8.70 -3.79
N ALA A 621 12.63 -8.41 -3.24
CA ALA A 621 12.83 -8.07 -1.84
C ALA A 621 12.07 -6.80 -1.44
N ASP A 622 11.62 -6.70 -0.19
CA ASP A 622 10.99 -5.49 0.32
C ASP A 622 12.00 -4.33 0.34
N PRO A 623 11.72 -3.19 -0.34
CA PRO A 623 12.64 -2.05 -0.33
C PRO A 623 12.77 -1.38 1.05
N LEU A 624 11.82 -1.57 1.97
CA LEU A 624 11.92 -1.14 3.37
C LEU A 624 12.62 -2.18 4.27
N GLY A 625 13.09 -3.29 3.69
CA GLY A 625 13.79 -4.34 4.42
C GLY A 625 12.88 -5.08 5.40
N ARG A 626 13.25 -5.11 6.69
CA ARG A 626 12.60 -5.94 7.72
C ARG A 626 11.35 -5.34 8.38
N VAL A 627 10.78 -4.27 7.87
CA VAL A 627 9.62 -3.58 8.49
C VAL A 627 8.45 -4.56 8.72
N ASN A 628 8.25 -5.48 7.78
CA ASN A 628 7.22 -6.51 7.84
C ASN A 628 7.76 -7.88 8.33
N GLY A 629 8.93 -7.93 8.98
CA GLY A 629 9.58 -9.16 9.44
C GLY A 629 10.82 -9.53 8.65
N LEU A 630 11.46 -10.66 9.01
CA LEU A 630 12.71 -11.11 8.38
C LEU A 630 12.50 -11.81 7.02
N ASN A 631 11.27 -12.27 6.73
CA ASN A 631 10.94 -12.82 5.42
C ASN A 631 10.40 -11.69 4.52
N ILE A 632 11.31 -11.03 3.81
CA ILE A 632 11.02 -9.84 3.00
C ILE A 632 10.34 -10.14 1.65
N TYR A 633 9.96 -11.41 1.41
CA TYR A 633 9.14 -11.82 0.26
C TYR A 633 7.72 -12.25 0.65
N CYS A 634 7.43 -12.38 1.94
CA CYS A 634 6.13 -12.84 2.40
C CYS A 634 5.03 -11.83 2.06
N PHE A 635 3.99 -12.30 1.37
CA PHE A 635 2.84 -11.43 1.08
C PHE A 635 1.96 -11.33 2.33
N VAL A 636 1.76 -10.11 2.81
CA VAL A 636 0.88 -9.73 3.94
C VAL A 636 0.95 -10.67 5.15
N GLY A 637 2.17 -11.13 5.50
CA GLY A 637 2.39 -12.02 6.64
C GLY A 637 1.71 -13.40 6.54
N GLY A 638 1.28 -13.82 5.35
CA GLY A 638 0.50 -15.06 5.17
C GLY A 638 -0.98 -14.93 5.53
N GLN A 639 -1.52 -13.71 5.65
CA GLN A 639 -2.92 -13.40 6.03
C GLN A 639 -3.68 -12.66 4.91
N PRO A 640 -3.78 -13.20 3.69
CA PRO A 640 -4.26 -12.48 2.52
C PRO A 640 -5.75 -12.13 2.54
N VAL A 641 -6.51 -12.66 3.50
CA VAL A 641 -7.95 -12.41 3.65
C VAL A 641 -8.24 -11.22 4.57
N SER A 642 -7.39 -10.98 5.58
CA SER A 642 -7.63 -9.98 6.62
C SER A 642 -6.74 -8.74 6.47
N ILE A 643 -5.61 -8.88 5.79
CA ILE A 643 -4.56 -7.86 5.65
C ILE A 643 -4.37 -7.49 4.18
N PHE A 644 -4.08 -6.24 3.89
CA PHE A 644 -3.76 -5.76 2.55
C PHE A 644 -2.53 -4.85 2.56
N ASP A 645 -1.87 -4.75 1.40
CA ASP A 645 -0.74 -3.85 1.18
C ASP A 645 -1.17 -2.73 0.23
N ILE A 646 -0.86 -1.48 0.57
CA ILE A 646 -1.30 -0.32 -0.20
C ILE A 646 -0.41 -0.09 -1.42
N ASP A 647 0.90 -0.14 -1.24
CA ASP A 647 1.88 0.30 -2.25
C ASP A 647 3.01 -0.70 -2.52
N GLY A 648 2.96 -1.88 -1.93
CA GLY A 648 3.99 -2.90 -2.09
C GLY A 648 5.19 -2.74 -1.17
N ARG A 649 5.05 -2.04 -0.03
CA ARG A 649 6.10 -1.86 0.99
C ARG A 649 5.64 -2.22 2.38
N TYR A 650 4.35 -1.95 2.64
CA TYR A 650 3.82 -2.01 3.97
C TYR A 650 2.39 -2.53 3.97
N TYR A 651 2.13 -3.52 4.80
CA TYR A 651 0.79 -4.08 4.95
C TYR A 651 0.16 -3.71 6.29
N GLN A 652 -1.16 -3.61 6.32
CA GLN A 652 -1.93 -3.22 7.49
C GLN A 652 -3.27 -3.96 7.57
N TRP A 653 -3.82 -4.02 8.78
CA TRP A 653 -5.20 -4.43 9.00
C TRP A 653 -6.13 -3.36 8.45
N ARG A 654 -7.18 -3.76 7.76
CA ARG A 654 -8.07 -2.80 7.13
C ARG A 654 -8.89 -1.95 8.11
N ASP A 655 -9.05 -2.39 9.36
CA ASP A 655 -9.76 -1.60 10.37
C ASP A 655 -8.97 -0.38 10.87
N ASP A 656 -7.77 -0.16 10.36
CA ASP A 656 -6.93 0.97 10.72
C ASP A 656 -7.23 2.21 9.84
N SER A 657 -8.48 2.70 9.97
CA SER A 657 -8.96 3.89 9.26
C SER A 657 -8.10 5.13 9.52
N ILE A 658 -7.45 5.18 10.68
CA ILE A 658 -6.61 6.31 11.10
C ILE A 658 -5.30 6.38 10.32
N GLU A 659 -4.62 5.24 10.12
CA GLU A 659 -3.40 5.24 9.30
C GLU A 659 -3.68 5.60 7.84
N GLN A 660 -4.86 5.26 7.32
CA GLN A 660 -5.31 5.75 6.02
C GLN A 660 -5.55 7.25 6.02
N GLN A 661 -6.08 7.82 7.11
CA GLN A 661 -6.19 9.27 7.26
C GLN A 661 -4.82 9.94 7.26
N VAL A 662 -3.85 9.42 8.04
CA VAL A 662 -2.46 9.91 8.02
C VAL A 662 -1.90 9.94 6.60
N LEU A 663 -2.05 8.84 5.85
CA LEU A 663 -1.58 8.76 4.47
C LEU A 663 -2.39 9.65 3.50
N SER A 664 -3.69 9.84 3.75
CA SER A 664 -4.55 10.69 2.92
C SER A 664 -4.26 12.19 3.10
N HIS A 665 -3.71 12.59 4.25
CA HIS A 665 -3.22 13.96 4.49
C HIS A 665 -1.82 14.20 3.91
N GLY A 666 -1.22 13.21 3.27
CA GLY A 666 0.11 13.28 2.69
C GLY A 666 1.24 12.97 3.67
N ASP A 667 0.93 12.63 4.91
CA ASP A 667 1.90 12.22 5.91
C ASP A 667 2.50 10.86 5.56
N ARG A 668 3.76 10.66 5.88
CA ARG A 668 4.48 9.40 5.64
C ARG A 668 4.77 8.72 6.96
N ILE A 669 4.30 7.48 7.13
CA ILE A 669 4.66 6.66 8.27
C ILE A 669 6.08 6.15 8.08
N LEU A 670 7.00 6.54 8.97
CA LEU A 670 8.42 6.16 8.93
C LEU A 670 8.74 4.98 9.85
N GLY A 671 7.94 4.75 10.88
CA GLY A 671 8.14 3.66 11.82
C GLY A 671 6.98 3.54 12.81
N ARG A 672 6.80 2.35 13.37
CA ARG A 672 5.76 2.05 14.37
C ARG A 672 6.35 1.42 15.61
N GLY A 673 5.88 1.89 16.75
CA GLY A 673 6.41 1.51 18.02
C GLY A 673 7.80 2.11 18.30
N LEU A 674 8.12 2.34 19.56
CA LEU A 674 9.38 2.98 19.96
C LEU A 674 10.65 2.23 19.52
N ASN A 675 10.52 0.98 19.09
CA ASN A 675 11.64 0.20 18.56
C ASN A 675 12.13 0.68 17.19
N GLU A 676 11.28 1.37 16.44
CA GLU A 676 11.60 1.95 15.12
C GLU A 676 12.16 3.37 15.23
N PHE A 677 12.21 3.93 16.43
CA PHE A 677 12.83 5.22 16.72
C PHE A 677 14.31 5.03 17.03
N SER A 678 15.14 5.98 16.64
CA SER A 678 16.54 6.01 17.09
C SER A 678 16.62 6.10 18.61
N ASN A 679 17.76 5.72 19.19
CA ASN A 679 17.94 5.78 20.65
C ASN A 679 17.76 7.20 21.21
N VAL A 680 18.15 8.23 20.48
CA VAL A 680 17.98 9.64 20.87
C VAL A 680 16.50 10.01 20.87
N GLU A 681 15.79 9.72 19.80
CA GLU A 681 14.34 9.96 19.67
C GLU A 681 13.55 9.21 20.75
N ARG A 682 13.88 7.93 20.96
CA ARG A 682 13.26 7.09 21.99
C ARG A 682 13.47 7.67 23.40
N SER A 683 14.70 8.06 23.73
CA SER A 683 15.02 8.69 25.01
C SER A 683 14.30 10.02 25.19
N SER A 684 14.17 10.80 24.13
CA SER A 684 13.42 12.07 24.15
C SER A 684 11.93 11.83 24.42
N VAL A 685 11.29 10.86 23.77
CA VAL A 685 9.88 10.52 23.96
C VAL A 685 9.63 10.00 25.38
N LEU A 686 10.43 9.04 25.86
CA LEU A 686 10.27 8.47 27.20
C LEU A 686 10.54 9.50 28.30
N GLY A 687 11.58 10.33 28.13
CA GLY A 687 11.87 11.43 29.06
C GLY A 687 10.75 12.48 29.10
N SER A 688 10.12 12.76 27.95
CA SER A 688 8.97 13.64 27.89
C SER A 688 7.75 13.05 28.62
N LEU A 689 7.47 11.75 28.45
CA LEU A 689 6.40 11.07 29.19
C LEU A 689 6.64 11.16 30.71
N GLU A 690 7.86 10.89 31.20
CA GLU A 690 8.19 10.97 32.63
C GLU A 690 7.95 12.38 33.17
N ARG A 691 8.41 13.41 32.46
CA ARG A 691 8.21 14.80 32.90
C ARG A 691 6.72 15.18 32.95
N ASN A 692 5.93 14.76 31.95
CA ASN A 692 4.50 15.07 31.93
C ASN A 692 3.72 14.30 33.03
N ILE A 693 4.05 13.04 33.27
CA ILE A 693 3.48 12.27 34.42
C ILE A 693 3.77 13.01 35.73
N GLY A 694 5.00 13.52 35.92
CA GLY A 694 5.38 14.36 37.06
C GLY A 694 4.49 15.60 37.16
N ARG A 695 4.36 16.38 36.09
CA ARG A 695 3.55 17.61 36.02
C ARG A 695 2.08 17.37 36.41
N TYR A 696 1.44 16.33 35.91
CA TYR A 696 0.06 16.00 36.25
C TYR A 696 -0.07 15.55 37.73
N SER A 697 0.92 14.85 38.26
CA SER A 697 0.98 14.50 39.68
C SER A 697 1.14 15.71 40.60
N ASP A 698 2.03 16.64 40.20
CA ASP A 698 2.28 17.88 40.94
C ASP A 698 1.06 18.81 40.91
N ALA A 699 0.40 18.95 39.76
CA ALA A 699 -0.82 19.74 39.62
C ALA A 699 -1.96 19.22 40.48
N ARG A 700 -2.14 17.88 40.53
CA ARG A 700 -3.13 17.29 41.43
C ARG A 700 -2.80 17.54 42.90
N ASN A 701 -1.56 17.31 43.31
CA ASN A 701 -1.12 17.53 44.68
C ASN A 701 -1.31 19.01 45.10
N MET A 702 -1.04 19.95 44.22
CA MET A 702 -1.30 21.38 44.46
C MET A 702 -2.79 21.65 44.71
N LEU A 703 -3.67 21.08 43.93
CA LEU A 703 -5.13 21.26 44.13
C LEU A 703 -5.63 20.64 45.43
N GLU A 704 -5.07 19.48 45.83
CA GLU A 704 -5.46 18.81 47.09
C GLU A 704 -4.86 19.50 48.34
N GLU A 705 -3.64 20.04 48.25
CA GLU A 705 -2.89 20.58 49.40
C GLU A 705 -3.10 22.08 49.62
N TYR A 706 -3.39 22.85 48.55
CA TYR A 706 -3.51 24.31 48.57
C TYR A 706 -4.85 24.80 48.00
N GLN A 707 -5.95 24.24 48.49
CA GLN A 707 -7.29 24.46 47.94
C GLN A 707 -7.71 25.96 47.96
N GLU A 708 -7.42 26.71 49.05
CA GLU A 708 -7.74 28.15 49.19
C GLU A 708 -6.89 29.03 48.22
N GLU A 709 -5.61 28.71 48.02
CA GLU A 709 -4.72 29.47 47.12
C GLU A 709 -5.00 29.18 45.64
N SER A 710 -5.47 27.97 45.33
CA SER A 710 -5.83 27.56 43.99
C SER A 710 -7.19 28.10 43.52
N GLU A 711 -8.09 28.40 44.47
CA GLU A 711 -9.43 28.93 44.22
C GLU A 711 -9.42 30.18 43.34
N HIS A 712 -8.51 31.12 43.60
CA HIS A 712 -8.40 32.36 42.82
C HIS A 712 -7.96 32.10 41.37
N ILE A 713 -7.00 31.20 41.20
CA ILE A 713 -6.47 30.81 39.88
C ILE A 713 -7.55 30.05 39.12
N LEU A 714 -8.26 29.14 39.78
CA LEU A 714 -9.32 28.33 39.14
C LEU A 714 -10.50 29.20 38.76
N ASN A 715 -10.89 30.17 39.59
CA ASN A 715 -11.96 31.11 39.26
C ASN A 715 -11.61 32.00 38.07
N ASP A 716 -10.35 32.45 37.97
CA ASP A 716 -9.86 33.22 36.83
C ASP A 716 -9.81 32.42 35.52
N PHE A 717 -9.52 31.11 35.57
CA PHE A 717 -9.43 30.23 34.40
C PHE A 717 -10.74 29.57 34.00
N LEU A 718 -11.52 29.08 34.95
CA LEU A 718 -12.75 28.28 34.72
C LEU A 718 -14.04 29.09 34.95
N GLY A 719 -13.90 30.32 35.45
CA GLY A 719 -15.03 31.19 35.77
C GLY A 719 -15.67 30.89 37.13
N PRO A 720 -16.74 31.63 37.52
CA PRO A 720 -17.34 31.56 38.87
C PRO A 720 -18.04 30.22 39.20
N GLU A 721 -18.20 29.35 38.24
CA GLU A 721 -18.79 28.00 38.43
C GLU A 721 -17.72 26.89 38.49
N TYR A 722 -16.45 27.26 38.80
CA TYR A 722 -15.32 26.31 38.79
C TYR A 722 -15.53 25.10 39.73
N GLU A 723 -16.21 25.29 40.88
CA GLU A 723 -16.52 24.18 41.82
C GLU A 723 -17.33 23.07 41.15
N ALA A 724 -18.21 23.40 40.20
CA ALA A 724 -19.03 22.42 39.50
C ALA A 724 -18.25 21.60 38.43
N VAL A 725 -17.05 22.08 38.03
CA VAL A 725 -16.25 21.43 36.95
C VAL A 725 -14.92 20.89 37.44
N ILE A 726 -14.47 21.25 38.67
CA ILE A 726 -13.16 20.90 39.20
C ILE A 726 -12.95 19.38 39.30
N ASP A 727 -13.97 18.67 39.82
CA ASP A 727 -13.89 17.21 39.91
C ASP A 727 -13.69 16.54 38.58
N GLY A 728 -14.35 17.04 37.51
CA GLY A 728 -14.18 16.57 36.18
C GLY A 728 -12.79 16.87 35.59
N VAL A 729 -12.21 18.03 35.95
CA VAL A 729 -10.85 18.41 35.55
C VAL A 729 -9.82 17.52 36.26
N VAL A 730 -9.95 17.30 37.56
CA VAL A 730 -9.06 16.41 38.33
C VAL A 730 -9.16 14.97 37.82
N GLU A 731 -10.37 14.45 37.61
CA GLU A 731 -10.58 13.12 37.05
C GLU A 731 -9.96 13.01 35.64
N GLY A 732 -10.08 14.07 34.84
CA GLY A 732 -9.46 14.20 33.54
C GLY A 732 -7.93 14.09 33.62
N TRP A 733 -7.30 14.84 34.55
CA TRP A 733 -5.85 14.79 34.74
C TRP A 733 -5.36 13.43 35.22
N GLU A 734 -6.07 12.84 36.20
CA GLU A 734 -5.72 11.51 36.74
C GLU A 734 -5.79 10.43 35.68
N SER A 735 -6.80 10.47 34.87
CA SER A 735 -6.99 9.52 33.80
C SER A 735 -5.94 9.74 32.67
N THR A 736 -5.59 10.98 32.30
CA THR A 736 -4.52 11.30 31.36
C THR A 736 -3.17 10.82 31.89
N ARG A 737 -2.87 11.08 33.18
CA ARG A 737 -1.68 10.56 33.83
C ARG A 737 -1.60 9.03 33.80
N ASN A 738 -2.70 8.34 34.13
CA ASN A 738 -2.74 6.87 34.10
C ASN A 738 -2.56 6.30 32.70
N MET A 739 -3.08 6.97 31.68
CA MET A 739 -2.84 6.64 30.29
C MET A 739 -1.35 6.79 29.93
N MET A 740 -0.70 7.90 30.32
CA MET A 740 0.74 8.12 30.10
C MET A 740 1.60 7.07 30.81
N ILE A 741 1.24 6.66 32.04
CA ILE A 741 1.93 5.56 32.74
C ILE A 741 1.78 4.25 31.96
N GLY A 742 0.62 3.97 31.40
CA GLY A 742 0.40 2.82 30.53
C GLY A 742 1.30 2.85 29.30
N TYR A 743 1.62 4.02 28.77
CA TYR A 743 2.48 4.19 27.61
C TYR A 743 3.98 4.03 27.91
N GLN A 744 4.40 4.14 29.16
CA GLN A 744 5.78 3.83 29.57
C GLN A 744 6.07 2.33 29.64
N GLY A 745 5.04 1.50 29.84
CA GLY A 745 5.19 0.04 29.88
C GLY A 745 5.38 -0.59 28.51
N ASP A 746 5.48 -1.92 28.45
CA ASP A 746 5.68 -2.70 27.22
C ASP A 746 4.58 -2.45 26.16
N PHE A 747 3.37 -2.12 26.59
CA PHE A 747 2.27 -1.73 25.70
C PHE A 747 2.47 -0.36 25.05
N GLY A 748 3.23 0.54 25.66
CA GLY A 748 3.51 1.88 25.13
C GLY A 748 4.36 1.86 23.85
N ASN A 749 5.21 0.88 23.68
CA ASN A 749 6.09 0.81 22.52
C ASN A 749 5.33 0.75 21.18
N SER A 750 4.17 0.12 21.14
CA SER A 750 3.35 0.02 19.92
C SER A 750 2.42 1.22 19.71
N ARG A 751 2.32 2.14 20.69
CA ARG A 751 1.43 3.30 20.65
C ARG A 751 2.02 4.52 19.97
N PHE A 752 3.34 4.56 19.78
CA PHE A 752 4.00 5.66 19.09
C PHE A 752 4.24 5.34 17.62
N VAL A 753 3.88 6.27 16.77
CA VAL A 753 4.08 6.17 15.32
C VAL A 753 4.91 7.36 14.88
N LYS A 754 6.05 7.09 14.26
CA LYS A 754 6.91 8.12 13.67
C LYS A 754 6.39 8.45 12.29
N ILE A 755 6.09 9.72 12.04
CA ILE A 755 5.59 10.21 10.77
C ILE A 755 6.48 11.29 10.20
N GLU A 756 6.38 11.50 8.89
CA GLU A 756 6.92 12.64 8.17
C GLU A 756 5.73 13.46 7.66
N VAL A 757 5.61 14.66 8.18
CA VAL A 757 4.57 15.61 7.80
C VAL A 757 5.09 16.45 6.65
N PRO A 758 4.29 16.74 5.59
CA PRO A 758 4.69 17.62 4.50
C PRO A 758 5.15 18.98 4.99
N ASP A 759 6.11 19.59 4.30
CA ASP A 759 6.69 20.88 4.65
C ASP A 759 5.61 21.95 4.85
N GLY A 760 5.66 22.64 5.98
CA GLY A 760 4.76 23.74 6.33
C GLY A 760 3.81 23.45 7.50
N SER A 761 3.81 22.26 8.05
CA SER A 761 3.06 21.97 9.29
C SER A 761 3.92 22.31 10.51
N ASP A 762 3.41 23.20 11.36
CA ASP A 762 4.00 23.53 12.66
C ASP A 762 3.67 22.49 13.76
N SER A 763 2.93 21.43 13.42
CA SER A 763 2.53 20.41 14.38
C SER A 763 3.67 19.42 14.64
N MET A 764 3.98 19.22 15.91
CA MET A 764 5.05 18.31 16.36
C MET A 764 4.55 16.91 16.63
N ALA A 765 3.29 16.78 16.99
CA ALA A 765 2.63 15.53 17.30
C ALA A 765 1.16 15.61 16.90
N HIS A 766 0.58 14.49 16.55
CA HIS A 766 -0.85 14.35 16.28
C HIS A 766 -1.41 13.19 17.08
N VAL A 767 -2.59 13.38 17.65
CA VAL A 767 -3.45 12.29 18.10
C VAL A 767 -4.72 12.36 17.28
N TYR A 768 -5.00 11.33 16.56
CA TYR A 768 -6.26 11.23 15.83
C TYR A 768 -7.34 10.82 16.84
N VAL A 769 -8.32 11.69 17.03
CA VAL A 769 -9.40 11.53 18.04
C VAL A 769 -10.14 10.19 17.89
N GLU A 770 -10.16 9.66 16.67
CA GLU A 770 -10.83 8.42 16.32
C GLU A 770 -9.92 7.18 16.48
N ASP A 771 -8.65 7.34 16.86
CA ASP A 771 -7.77 6.21 17.09
C ASP A 771 -8.12 5.44 18.37
N ARG A 772 -8.87 4.35 18.21
CA ARG A 772 -9.29 3.47 19.31
C ARG A 772 -8.13 2.83 20.09
N VAL A 773 -6.97 2.74 19.47
CA VAL A 773 -5.75 2.23 20.07
C VAL A 773 -5.06 3.34 20.86
N GLY A 774 -5.41 4.61 20.62
CA GLY A 774 -4.83 5.78 21.31
C GLY A 774 -3.36 5.98 20.96
N ARG A 775 -3.00 5.84 19.67
CA ARG A 775 -1.61 6.04 19.20
C ARG A 775 -1.28 7.53 19.11
N VAL A 776 -0.03 7.84 19.38
CA VAL A 776 0.53 9.19 19.22
C VAL A 776 1.44 9.19 18.01
N PHE A 777 1.13 10.04 17.03
CA PHE A 777 1.90 10.20 15.80
C PHE A 777 2.89 11.35 15.98
N LEU A 778 4.19 11.07 15.90
CA LEU A 778 5.26 12.02 16.19
C LEU A 778 5.99 12.40 14.89
N ASN A 779 6.02 13.71 14.60
CA ASN A 779 6.76 14.23 13.47
C ASN A 779 8.28 14.09 13.72
N LYS A 780 8.99 13.44 12.79
CA LYS A 780 10.42 13.15 12.88
C LYS A 780 11.28 14.40 13.11
N ASN A 781 10.86 15.54 12.55
CA ASN A 781 11.63 16.78 12.59
C ASN A 781 11.70 17.41 13.99
N PHE A 782 10.79 17.04 14.89
CA PHE A 782 10.65 17.65 16.22
C PHE A 782 10.90 16.71 17.38
N ILE A 783 11.12 15.41 17.14
CA ILE A 783 11.27 14.41 18.22
C ILE A 783 12.49 14.69 19.13
N VAL A 784 13.51 15.35 18.64
CA VAL A 784 14.73 15.68 19.39
C VAL A 784 14.64 16.99 20.21
N ASP A 785 13.62 17.82 19.98
CA ASP A 785 13.38 19.04 20.76
C ASP A 785 12.56 18.73 22.02
N GLY A 786 13.26 18.34 23.09
CA GLY A 786 12.62 17.84 24.32
C GLY A 786 11.65 18.82 25.00
N VAL A 787 11.89 20.15 24.94
CA VAL A 787 11.02 21.15 25.61
C VAL A 787 9.70 21.31 24.85
N ASN A 788 9.77 21.44 23.54
CA ASN A 788 8.59 21.58 22.71
C ASN A 788 7.80 20.27 22.65
N LEU A 789 8.49 19.12 22.65
CA LEU A 789 7.85 17.79 22.69
C LEU A 789 7.03 17.61 23.98
N ASP A 790 7.54 18.07 25.13
CA ASP A 790 6.83 17.98 26.40
C ASP A 790 5.48 18.73 26.38
N ILE A 791 5.46 19.94 25.83
CA ILE A 791 4.23 20.73 25.75
C ILE A 791 3.24 20.07 24.80
N ASN A 792 3.70 19.61 23.66
CA ASN A 792 2.81 19.01 22.66
C ASN A 792 2.27 17.65 23.09
N LEU A 793 3.07 16.79 23.70
CA LEU A 793 2.57 15.52 24.24
C LEU A 793 1.52 15.73 25.32
N ALA A 794 1.71 16.68 26.22
CA ALA A 794 0.73 17.02 27.24
C ALA A 794 -0.59 17.52 26.61
N HIS A 795 -0.51 18.39 25.59
CA HIS A 795 -1.67 18.89 24.88
C HIS A 795 -2.41 17.77 24.15
N GLU A 796 -1.71 16.93 23.40
CA GLU A 796 -2.32 15.85 22.62
C GLU A 796 -2.97 14.78 23.51
N TYR A 797 -2.33 14.41 24.63
CA TYR A 797 -2.95 13.49 25.59
C TYR A 797 -4.19 14.08 26.26
N SER A 798 -4.24 15.38 26.52
CA SER A 798 -5.42 16.04 27.08
C SER A 798 -6.55 16.20 26.06
N SER A 799 -6.23 16.34 24.77
CA SER A 799 -7.21 16.49 23.68
C SER A 799 -7.76 15.15 23.17
N SER A 800 -7.12 14.03 23.49
CA SER A 800 -7.58 12.68 23.08
C SER A 800 -8.76 12.15 23.92
N ARG A 801 -9.35 12.99 24.77
CA ARG A 801 -10.57 12.76 25.54
C ARG A 801 -11.63 13.77 25.18
#